data_2edc1fc823ebffb5dafa0c4b50028ed4
#
_entry.id   2edc1fc823ebffb5dafa0c4b50028ed4
#
_cell.length_a   1.000
_cell.length_b   1.000
_cell.length_c   1.000
_cell.angle_alpha   90.00
_cell.angle_beta   90.00
_cell.angle_gamma   90.00
#
_symmetry.space_group_name_H-M   'P 1'
#
loop_
_entity.id
_entity.type
_entity.pdbx_description
1 polymer ?
#
loop_
_entity_poly.entity_id
_entity_poly.type
_entity_poly.pdbx_seq_one_letter_code
_entity_poly.pdbx_strand_id
1 'polypeptide(L)'
;MDDVVITHSDVYQSWQNHLFNFSLDDPRTNAPGLRKPQLAALYATLGHLVVDPSSTATVVMPTGTGKTDTMLALIIAARMARTLILVPSDALRTQLVGKCTEMKTLRTVGAVSDTARNPIVAAIDSKLSEEQVAELATANIIVATPQALLLFEDAALGALVNMCSHLMIDEAHHVAAASWNRIKTAFRGKPCIQFTATPFREDGLALAGKIIFNYPLRDAQLDGYFKGIEFHPVREYNLKLSDQAIADKAVELLRTDLKAGFNHLMMVRAKSHKRATDLFEIYKQHADLTPVLIHSKVPNQARVMAEIVKKKHRIIVCVDMLGEGFDLPELKIAAIHDQHQSPAVTLQFIGRLTRVDAALGDAKFVANIANQKTDHQMAALYKESADWGAVIRDVSEQKVSREIEKADFNEQFADGDDAQVIFGLNPNPKISAVAYHVSPNDWTPQRAQGLDGRRETLQYISINDQADTVIVVTRRETLVGWAQTEEIVDTNWNLYIAFYNKAQKTLFLHASGDDTQATRFLNLVAKDPRRINGEPTFRTLHDIKLMKLQNVGLSRARKDLRFTMHVGRDINQVINDIETGNATKSNIFATGFEDGERTTVGCSHKGKIWEMNSSPINYWVEWCKRMSVKLNDDTIDPADVLKNVMRVEQIRGRWPEGLFYADWPVSIAIENEQRISLYFQGETFNLLDVELGKPEYNGARTLEIPVLVAGNDGGERRLTTIAVKLLEDGYKTSCPGVKILYPHEMPLDSYLDGEPLVLLKVDGSMVQGNYRQYSLNSVDVKLPAGLLEPWNWGTTKIHQESMRAERRTDSVQGFTFAKIADDYSIVFNDDGKGEIADLVAIRESKDAIYVDLYHCKFCPMTDGVAAPGARVADVYEVCGQASRSVKWLYTGDKFFNRLMDRYQQSLLKDFDRILKGTPQQLEILRNKCHDHELIFKFVIVQPAISAQKVSKEQLAVLGTSYSYIKSISGSDIKVIVSP
;
A
#
# COMPACT_ATOMS: atom_id res chain seq x y z
N MET A 1 -28.17 -66.74 -27.62
CA MET A 1 -27.84 -66.16 -26.28
C MET A 1 -28.24 -64.70 -26.37
N ASP A 2 -29.33 -64.34 -25.76
CA ASP A 2 -29.78 -62.95 -25.72
C ASP A 2 -28.68 -62.11 -25.05
N ASP A 3 -28.16 -61.15 -25.78
CA ASP A 3 -27.21 -60.17 -25.22
C ASP A 3 -27.93 -59.44 -24.09
N VAL A 4 -27.60 -59.77 -22.85
CA VAL A 4 -28.15 -59.09 -21.68
C VAL A 4 -27.62 -57.67 -21.69
N VAL A 5 -28.49 -56.74 -22.04
CA VAL A 5 -28.14 -55.31 -22.03
C VAL A 5 -27.87 -54.89 -20.59
N ILE A 6 -26.61 -54.64 -20.25
CA ILE A 6 -26.21 -54.18 -18.91
C ILE A 6 -26.72 -52.75 -18.73
N THR A 7 -27.51 -52.54 -17.68
CA THR A 7 -28.08 -51.24 -17.33
C THR A 7 -27.24 -50.51 -16.29
N HIS A 8 -27.44 -49.16 -16.15
CA HIS A 8 -26.88 -48.36 -15.08
C HIS A 8 -27.15 -49.00 -13.68
N SER A 9 -28.36 -49.53 -13.49
CA SER A 9 -28.76 -50.16 -12.23
C SER A 9 -27.96 -51.43 -11.94
N ASP A 10 -27.69 -52.26 -12.95
CA ASP A 10 -26.91 -53.49 -12.80
C ASP A 10 -25.46 -53.21 -12.41
N VAL A 11 -24.88 -52.16 -12.98
CA VAL A 11 -23.54 -51.68 -12.63
C VAL A 11 -23.53 -51.18 -11.20
N TYR A 12 -24.45 -50.28 -10.85
CA TYR A 12 -24.54 -49.72 -9.51
C TYR A 12 -24.77 -50.78 -8.43
N GLN A 13 -25.66 -51.72 -8.65
CA GLN A 13 -25.86 -52.86 -7.74
C GLN A 13 -24.61 -53.71 -7.59
N SER A 14 -23.84 -53.93 -8.66
CA SER A 14 -22.57 -54.62 -8.55
C SER A 14 -21.59 -53.93 -7.59
N TRP A 15 -21.56 -52.58 -7.59
CA TRP A 15 -20.73 -51.80 -6.68
C TRP A 15 -21.24 -51.82 -5.24
N GLN A 16 -22.56 -51.83 -5.04
CA GLN A 16 -23.15 -51.95 -3.71
C GLN A 16 -22.78 -53.27 -3.02
N ASN A 17 -22.72 -54.36 -3.79
CA ASN A 17 -22.41 -55.69 -3.32
C ASN A 17 -20.90 -55.99 -3.31
N HIS A 18 -20.07 -55.12 -3.87
CA HIS A 18 -18.64 -55.29 -3.93
C HIS A 18 -17.94 -54.81 -2.68
N LEU A 19 -16.96 -55.59 -2.18
CA LEU A 19 -16.04 -55.16 -1.12
C LEU A 19 -14.80 -54.53 -1.77
N PHE A 20 -14.67 -53.21 -1.67
CA PHE A 20 -13.51 -52.51 -2.15
C PHE A 20 -12.30 -52.89 -1.26
N ASN A 21 -11.17 -53.25 -1.89
CA ASN A 21 -9.96 -53.60 -1.17
C ASN A 21 -9.05 -52.41 -0.94
N PHE A 22 -8.95 -51.99 0.31
CA PHE A 22 -8.09 -50.86 0.72
C PHE A 22 -6.64 -51.30 1.02
N SER A 23 -6.03 -52.10 0.14
CA SER A 23 -4.64 -52.55 0.32
C SER A 23 -3.68 -51.46 -0.14
N LEU A 24 -2.56 -51.33 0.59
CA LEU A 24 -1.43 -50.47 0.24
C LEU A 24 -0.46 -51.27 -0.64
N ASP A 25 0.08 -50.63 -1.67
CA ASP A 25 1.19 -51.12 -2.48
C ASP A 25 2.46 -51.26 -1.58
N ASP A 26 3.02 -52.48 -1.57
CA ASP A 26 4.31 -52.71 -0.87
C ASP A 26 5.37 -53.22 -1.84
N PRO A 27 6.28 -52.32 -2.26
CA PRO A 27 7.38 -52.67 -3.15
C PRO A 27 8.33 -53.72 -2.61
N ARG A 28 8.39 -53.92 -1.27
CA ARG A 28 9.30 -54.88 -0.65
C ARG A 28 8.81 -56.34 -0.79
N THR A 29 7.50 -56.51 -0.73
CA THR A 29 6.84 -57.81 -0.85
C THR A 29 6.26 -58.06 -2.23
N ASN A 30 6.33 -57.07 -3.14
CA ASN A 30 5.71 -57.07 -4.43
C ASN A 30 4.18 -57.30 -4.36
N ALA A 31 3.57 -56.90 -3.24
CA ALA A 31 2.13 -57.00 -3.04
C ALA A 31 1.44 -55.86 -3.76
N PRO A 32 0.50 -56.15 -4.69
CA PRO A 32 -0.23 -55.12 -5.41
C PRO A 32 -1.20 -54.41 -4.47
N GLY A 33 -1.32 -53.06 -4.65
CA GLY A 33 -2.23 -52.20 -3.90
C GLY A 33 -2.30 -50.81 -4.43
N LEU A 34 -3.10 -49.96 -3.80
CA LEU A 34 -3.12 -48.52 -4.07
C LEU A 34 -1.85 -47.87 -3.54
N ARG A 35 -1.33 -46.90 -4.26
CA ARG A 35 -0.20 -46.07 -3.80
C ARG A 35 -0.57 -45.32 -2.53
N LYS A 36 0.40 -45.06 -1.68
CA LYS A 36 0.23 -44.33 -0.41
C LYS A 36 -0.62 -43.06 -0.55
N PRO A 37 -0.34 -42.14 -1.53
CA PRO A 37 -1.14 -40.92 -1.71
C PRO A 37 -2.58 -41.22 -2.18
N GLN A 38 -2.78 -42.27 -2.98
CA GLN A 38 -4.12 -42.68 -3.45
C GLN A 38 -4.98 -43.17 -2.29
N LEU A 39 -4.41 -44.06 -1.48
CA LEU A 39 -5.13 -44.65 -0.34
C LEU A 39 -5.45 -43.59 0.72
N ALA A 40 -4.48 -42.71 1.03
CA ALA A 40 -4.67 -41.63 2.00
C ALA A 40 -5.73 -40.60 1.53
N ALA A 41 -5.69 -40.17 0.25
CA ALA A 41 -6.69 -39.30 -0.33
C ALA A 41 -8.09 -39.93 -0.32
N LEU A 42 -8.17 -41.25 -0.59
CA LEU A 42 -9.43 -42.00 -0.56
C LEU A 42 -10.05 -41.97 0.83
N TYR A 43 -9.29 -42.27 1.90
CA TYR A 43 -9.81 -42.24 3.27
C TYR A 43 -10.20 -40.79 3.69
N ALA A 44 -9.42 -39.81 3.38
CA ALA A 44 -9.74 -38.41 3.70
C ALA A 44 -11.06 -37.98 3.04
N THR A 45 -11.26 -38.35 1.77
CA THR A 45 -12.48 -38.01 1.03
C THR A 45 -13.70 -38.80 1.52
N LEU A 46 -13.56 -40.09 1.81
CA LEU A 46 -14.65 -40.87 2.39
C LEU A 46 -15.07 -40.32 3.75
N GLY A 47 -14.11 -39.94 4.62
CA GLY A 47 -14.40 -39.28 5.89
C GLY A 47 -15.15 -37.97 5.71
N HIS A 48 -14.73 -37.12 4.79
CA HIS A 48 -15.39 -35.87 4.46
C HIS A 48 -16.84 -36.10 3.97
N LEU A 49 -17.08 -37.05 3.08
CA LEU A 49 -18.41 -37.35 2.56
C LEU A 49 -19.41 -37.81 3.64
N VAL A 50 -18.91 -38.36 4.75
CA VAL A 50 -19.73 -38.74 5.89
C VAL A 50 -20.00 -37.59 6.84
N VAL A 51 -19.00 -36.74 7.10
CA VAL A 51 -19.05 -35.70 8.13
C VAL A 51 -19.61 -34.39 7.60
N ASP A 52 -19.21 -33.97 6.39
CA ASP A 52 -19.57 -32.67 5.81
C ASP A 52 -19.74 -32.76 4.27
N PRO A 53 -20.76 -33.51 3.79
CA PRO A 53 -20.95 -33.72 2.35
C PRO A 53 -21.41 -32.48 1.58
N SER A 54 -21.79 -31.41 2.28
CA SER A 54 -22.33 -30.21 1.67
C SER A 54 -21.24 -29.18 1.28
N SER A 55 -20.08 -29.23 1.93
CA SER A 55 -18.96 -28.39 1.59
C SER A 55 -18.11 -28.93 0.44
N THR A 56 -17.51 -28.03 -0.37
CA THR A 56 -16.63 -28.47 -1.46
C THR A 56 -15.29 -28.94 -0.88
N ALA A 57 -14.95 -30.23 -1.14
CA ALA A 57 -13.68 -30.82 -0.73
C ALA A 57 -12.59 -30.61 -1.80
N THR A 58 -11.37 -30.30 -1.40
CA THR A 58 -10.19 -30.20 -2.28
C THR A 58 -9.14 -31.22 -1.87
N VAL A 59 -8.73 -32.04 -2.83
CA VAL A 59 -7.68 -33.06 -2.71
C VAL A 59 -6.47 -32.58 -3.52
N VAL A 60 -5.36 -32.26 -2.83
CA VAL A 60 -4.12 -31.82 -3.46
C VAL A 60 -3.17 -32.99 -3.59
N MET A 61 -2.89 -33.39 -4.83
CA MET A 61 -1.99 -34.49 -5.17
C MET A 61 -1.09 -34.06 -6.33
N PRO A 62 0.24 -34.18 -6.25
CA PRO A 62 1.15 -33.89 -7.36
C PRO A 62 0.80 -34.70 -8.62
N THR A 63 1.16 -34.16 -9.79
CA THR A 63 1.01 -34.85 -11.05
C THR A 63 1.85 -36.15 -11.02
N GLY A 64 1.28 -37.26 -11.52
CA GLY A 64 1.94 -38.57 -11.52
C GLY A 64 1.69 -39.44 -10.31
N THR A 65 1.04 -38.93 -9.24
CA THR A 65 0.70 -39.72 -8.03
C THR A 65 -0.59 -40.54 -8.19
N GLY A 66 -1.28 -40.42 -9.34
CA GLY A 66 -2.46 -41.29 -9.66
C GLY A 66 -3.83 -40.66 -9.35
N LYS A 67 -3.99 -39.32 -9.48
CA LYS A 67 -5.27 -38.61 -9.26
C LYS A 67 -6.47 -39.28 -9.94
N THR A 68 -6.36 -39.59 -11.24
CA THR A 68 -7.44 -40.20 -12.01
C THR A 68 -7.89 -41.57 -11.45
N ASP A 69 -6.92 -42.41 -11.06
CA ASP A 69 -7.24 -43.74 -10.47
C ASP A 69 -7.84 -43.56 -9.07
N THR A 70 -7.43 -42.50 -8.33
CA THR A 70 -8.05 -42.16 -7.02
C THR A 70 -9.50 -41.74 -7.18
N MET A 71 -9.81 -40.91 -8.22
CA MET A 71 -11.18 -40.52 -8.53
C MET A 71 -12.05 -41.71 -8.83
N LEU A 72 -11.55 -42.64 -9.67
CA LEU A 72 -12.27 -43.87 -10.02
C LEU A 72 -12.43 -44.79 -8.83
N ALA A 73 -11.40 -44.97 -8.01
CA ALA A 73 -11.46 -45.70 -6.75
C ALA A 73 -12.52 -45.13 -5.81
N LEU A 74 -12.59 -43.79 -5.69
CA LEU A 74 -13.55 -43.12 -4.86
C LEU A 74 -15.00 -43.35 -5.30
N ILE A 75 -15.27 -43.29 -6.62
CA ILE A 75 -16.61 -43.58 -7.17
C ILE A 75 -17.13 -44.95 -6.73
N ILE A 76 -16.26 -45.97 -6.78
CA ILE A 76 -16.64 -47.34 -6.42
C ILE A 76 -16.69 -47.50 -4.92
N ALA A 77 -15.68 -47.04 -4.19
CA ALA A 77 -15.61 -47.19 -2.74
C ALA A 77 -16.75 -46.45 -2.00
N ALA A 78 -17.08 -45.21 -2.46
CA ALA A 78 -18.21 -44.44 -1.94
C ALA A 78 -19.56 -44.83 -2.54
N ARG A 79 -19.59 -45.80 -3.48
CA ARG A 79 -20.82 -46.29 -4.13
C ARG A 79 -21.64 -45.15 -4.73
N MET A 80 -20.98 -44.29 -5.54
CA MET A 80 -21.64 -43.15 -6.16
C MET A 80 -22.56 -43.60 -7.28
N ALA A 81 -23.86 -43.28 -7.21
CA ALA A 81 -24.83 -43.78 -8.19
C ALA A 81 -24.59 -43.20 -9.58
N ARG A 82 -24.37 -41.87 -9.67
CA ARG A 82 -24.02 -41.16 -10.92
C ARG A 82 -23.16 -39.99 -10.62
N THR A 83 -22.00 -39.95 -11.24
CA THR A 83 -21.01 -38.89 -11.02
C THR A 83 -20.78 -38.07 -12.29
N LEU A 84 -20.92 -36.74 -12.19
CA LEU A 84 -20.45 -35.84 -13.22
C LEU A 84 -18.97 -35.52 -12.93
N ILE A 85 -18.10 -35.75 -13.92
CA ILE A 85 -16.68 -35.39 -13.85
C ILE A 85 -16.41 -34.27 -14.84
N LEU A 86 -15.87 -33.14 -14.33
CA LEU A 86 -15.45 -32.01 -15.14
C LEU A 86 -13.94 -32.05 -15.36
N VAL A 87 -13.53 -31.85 -16.59
CA VAL A 87 -12.13 -31.77 -17.02
C VAL A 87 -11.90 -30.53 -17.85
N PRO A 88 -10.72 -29.91 -17.80
CA PRO A 88 -10.50 -28.59 -18.44
C PRO A 88 -10.40 -28.64 -19.98
N SER A 89 -10.13 -29.79 -20.58
CA SER A 89 -9.94 -29.91 -22.04
C SER A 89 -10.55 -31.15 -22.66
N ASP A 90 -10.84 -31.09 -23.95
CA ASP A 90 -11.38 -32.23 -24.71
C ASP A 90 -10.40 -33.42 -24.79
N ALA A 91 -9.11 -33.16 -24.79
CA ALA A 91 -8.09 -34.21 -24.77
C ALA A 91 -8.17 -35.01 -23.46
N LEU A 92 -8.29 -34.33 -22.31
CA LEU A 92 -8.48 -34.96 -20.99
C LEU A 92 -9.82 -35.70 -20.91
N ARG A 93 -10.89 -35.13 -21.49
CA ARG A 93 -12.18 -35.80 -21.53
C ARG A 93 -12.07 -37.16 -22.24
N THR A 94 -11.46 -37.21 -23.41
CA THR A 94 -11.26 -38.45 -24.19
C THR A 94 -10.39 -39.45 -23.42
N GLN A 95 -9.32 -39.02 -22.82
CA GLN A 95 -8.42 -39.85 -22.01
C GLN A 95 -9.14 -40.42 -20.78
N LEU A 96 -9.91 -39.60 -20.06
CA LEU A 96 -10.62 -39.99 -18.86
C LEU A 96 -11.73 -41.01 -19.17
N VAL A 97 -12.49 -40.79 -20.25
CA VAL A 97 -13.50 -41.74 -20.73
C VAL A 97 -12.89 -43.13 -20.94
N GLY A 98 -11.74 -43.21 -21.64
CA GLY A 98 -11.07 -44.50 -21.88
C GLY A 98 -10.59 -45.16 -20.59
N LYS A 99 -10.03 -44.40 -19.63
CA LYS A 99 -9.60 -44.96 -18.34
C LYS A 99 -10.77 -45.41 -17.46
N CYS A 100 -11.88 -44.66 -17.46
CA CYS A 100 -13.07 -45.01 -16.69
C CYS A 100 -13.76 -46.29 -17.23
N THR A 101 -13.80 -46.46 -18.54
CA THR A 101 -14.52 -47.60 -19.18
C THR A 101 -13.91 -48.93 -18.77
N GLU A 102 -12.61 -49.06 -18.60
CA GLU A 102 -11.94 -50.35 -18.41
C GLU A 102 -11.60 -50.69 -16.95
N MET A 103 -11.46 -49.66 -16.06
CA MET A 103 -10.98 -49.80 -14.66
C MET A 103 -9.69 -50.65 -14.52
N LYS A 104 -8.87 -50.69 -15.58
CA LYS A 104 -7.74 -51.65 -15.72
C LYS A 104 -6.76 -51.52 -14.53
N THR A 105 -6.37 -50.28 -14.17
CA THR A 105 -5.41 -50.05 -13.08
C THR A 105 -5.93 -50.59 -11.76
N LEU A 106 -7.20 -50.31 -11.40
CA LEU A 106 -7.80 -50.75 -10.12
C LEU A 106 -7.91 -52.29 -10.03
N ARG A 107 -8.17 -52.94 -11.14
CA ARG A 107 -8.16 -54.42 -11.21
C ARG A 107 -6.74 -54.96 -11.06
N THR A 108 -5.78 -54.42 -11.79
CA THR A 108 -4.38 -54.86 -11.72
C THR A 108 -3.79 -54.77 -10.34
N VAL A 109 -4.12 -53.68 -9.59
CA VAL A 109 -3.66 -53.51 -8.19
C VAL A 109 -4.56 -54.23 -7.17
N GLY A 110 -5.56 -54.93 -7.61
CA GLY A 110 -6.44 -55.73 -6.76
C GLY A 110 -7.38 -54.94 -5.86
N ALA A 111 -7.54 -53.63 -6.10
CA ALA A 111 -8.49 -52.79 -5.37
C ALA A 111 -9.95 -53.13 -5.71
N VAL A 112 -10.18 -53.55 -6.93
CA VAL A 112 -11.51 -53.93 -7.46
C VAL A 112 -11.43 -55.32 -8.07
N SER A 113 -12.30 -56.22 -7.67
CA SER A 113 -12.41 -57.55 -8.25
C SER A 113 -13.34 -57.58 -9.48
N ASP A 114 -13.37 -58.73 -10.17
CA ASP A 114 -14.21 -58.94 -11.35
C ASP A 114 -15.70 -58.96 -11.05
N THR A 115 -16.09 -59.03 -9.76
CA THR A 115 -17.49 -58.93 -9.35
C THR A 115 -18.08 -57.52 -9.52
N ALA A 116 -17.24 -56.46 -9.49
CA ALA A 116 -17.65 -55.10 -9.78
C ALA A 116 -17.66 -54.86 -11.31
N ARG A 117 -18.81 -54.57 -11.87
CA ARG A 117 -18.94 -54.28 -13.31
C ARG A 117 -18.29 -52.93 -13.67
N ASN A 118 -17.81 -52.86 -14.90
CA ASN A 118 -17.29 -51.60 -15.44
C ASN A 118 -18.40 -50.56 -15.57
N PRO A 119 -18.10 -49.25 -15.32
CA PRO A 119 -19.10 -48.20 -15.46
C PRO A 119 -19.53 -48.00 -16.92
N ILE A 120 -20.79 -47.63 -17.10
CA ILE A 120 -21.25 -47.04 -18.36
C ILE A 120 -20.84 -45.58 -18.35
N VAL A 121 -20.05 -45.16 -19.31
CA VAL A 121 -19.46 -43.83 -19.37
C VAL A 121 -20.04 -43.06 -20.56
N ALA A 122 -20.55 -41.85 -20.33
CA ALA A 122 -20.99 -40.92 -21.37
C ALA A 122 -20.10 -39.69 -21.40
N ALA A 123 -19.89 -39.14 -22.58
CA ALA A 123 -19.16 -37.87 -22.79
C ALA A 123 -20.10 -36.78 -23.30
N ILE A 124 -19.99 -35.57 -22.77
CA ILE A 124 -20.69 -34.40 -23.28
C ILE A 124 -19.65 -33.53 -24.05
N ASP A 125 -19.85 -33.38 -25.34
CA ASP A 125 -18.95 -32.64 -26.25
C ASP A 125 -19.57 -31.39 -26.89
N SER A 126 -20.92 -31.26 -26.76
CA SER A 126 -21.67 -30.18 -27.37
C SER A 126 -22.91 -29.81 -26.51
N LYS A 127 -23.65 -28.79 -26.93
CA LYS A 127 -24.92 -28.41 -26.33
C LYS A 127 -25.93 -29.55 -26.48
N LEU A 128 -26.59 -29.91 -25.38
CA LEU A 128 -27.67 -30.87 -25.35
C LEU A 128 -29.00 -30.20 -24.95
N SER A 129 -30.11 -30.66 -25.53
CA SER A 129 -31.46 -30.33 -25.04
C SER A 129 -31.79 -31.09 -23.78
N GLU A 130 -32.86 -30.71 -23.08
CA GLU A 130 -33.33 -31.42 -21.86
C GLU A 130 -33.65 -32.88 -22.16
N GLU A 131 -34.25 -33.20 -23.33
CA GLU A 131 -34.55 -34.53 -23.78
C GLU A 131 -33.28 -35.38 -23.99
N GLN A 132 -32.26 -34.80 -24.63
CA GLN A 132 -30.98 -35.46 -24.84
C GLN A 132 -30.21 -35.68 -23.53
N VAL A 133 -30.35 -34.76 -22.58
CA VAL A 133 -29.81 -34.94 -21.22
C VAL A 133 -30.46 -36.15 -20.53
N ALA A 134 -31.79 -36.40 -20.74
CA ALA A 134 -32.46 -37.56 -20.15
C ALA A 134 -31.88 -38.90 -20.65
N GLU A 135 -31.33 -38.98 -21.86
CA GLU A 135 -30.64 -40.17 -22.37
C GLU A 135 -29.38 -40.53 -21.57
N LEU A 136 -28.74 -39.54 -20.96
CA LEU A 136 -27.59 -39.77 -20.09
C LEU A 136 -27.93 -40.51 -18.79
N ALA A 137 -29.20 -40.74 -18.52
CA ALA A 137 -29.64 -41.55 -17.38
C ALA A 137 -29.15 -43.01 -17.44
N THR A 138 -28.71 -43.49 -18.58
CA THR A 138 -28.10 -44.80 -18.78
C THR A 138 -26.65 -44.86 -18.26
N ALA A 139 -25.96 -43.74 -18.07
CA ALA A 139 -24.56 -43.70 -17.67
C ALA A 139 -24.38 -43.66 -16.14
N ASN A 140 -23.30 -44.26 -15.63
CA ASN A 140 -22.85 -44.17 -14.26
C ASN A 140 -21.88 -43.03 -14.06
N ILE A 141 -21.07 -42.75 -15.09
CA ILE A 141 -20.10 -41.65 -15.12
C ILE A 141 -20.36 -40.78 -16.35
N ILE A 142 -20.51 -39.48 -16.13
CA ILE A 142 -20.68 -38.51 -17.21
C ILE A 142 -19.44 -37.59 -17.17
N VAL A 143 -18.76 -37.46 -18.30
CA VAL A 143 -17.55 -36.62 -18.41
C VAL A 143 -17.83 -35.43 -19.32
N ALA A 144 -17.56 -34.23 -18.87
CA ALA A 144 -17.81 -32.99 -19.60
C ALA A 144 -16.66 -31.98 -19.43
N THR A 145 -16.58 -31.02 -20.36
CA THR A 145 -15.82 -29.80 -20.14
C THR A 145 -16.75 -28.70 -19.64
N PRO A 146 -16.27 -27.74 -18.82
CA PRO A 146 -17.09 -26.60 -18.39
C PRO A 146 -17.64 -25.80 -19.55
N GLN A 147 -16.85 -25.65 -20.63
CA GLN A 147 -17.24 -24.93 -21.83
C GLN A 147 -18.48 -25.56 -22.49
N ALA A 148 -18.56 -26.89 -22.55
CA ALA A 148 -19.72 -27.57 -23.09
C ALA A 148 -20.98 -27.31 -22.24
N LEU A 149 -20.85 -27.35 -20.90
CA LEU A 149 -21.99 -27.13 -20.00
C LEU A 149 -22.44 -25.65 -19.94
N LEU A 150 -21.56 -24.69 -20.23
CA LEU A 150 -21.96 -23.29 -20.32
C LEU A 150 -22.93 -23.00 -21.48
N LEU A 151 -22.94 -23.85 -22.51
CA LEU A 151 -23.85 -23.76 -23.64
C LEU A 151 -25.26 -24.31 -23.32
N PHE A 152 -25.43 -24.94 -22.16
CA PHE A 152 -26.73 -25.50 -21.75
C PHE A 152 -27.67 -24.39 -21.31
N GLU A 153 -28.95 -24.56 -21.65
CA GLU A 153 -30.03 -23.80 -21.06
C GLU A 153 -30.26 -24.22 -19.60
N ASP A 154 -30.85 -23.37 -18.79
CA ASP A 154 -31.02 -23.63 -17.35
C ASP A 154 -31.84 -24.90 -17.07
N ALA A 155 -32.84 -25.21 -17.91
CA ALA A 155 -33.63 -26.45 -17.80
C ALA A 155 -32.76 -27.69 -18.03
N ALA A 156 -31.96 -27.71 -19.08
CA ALA A 156 -31.06 -28.83 -19.39
C ALA A 156 -29.97 -29.02 -18.33
N LEU A 157 -29.40 -27.89 -17.84
CA LEU A 157 -28.43 -27.97 -16.75
C LEU A 157 -29.09 -28.48 -15.45
N GLY A 158 -30.27 -27.99 -15.13
CA GLY A 158 -31.06 -28.47 -13.99
C GLY A 158 -31.36 -29.95 -14.06
N ALA A 159 -31.75 -30.47 -15.23
CA ALA A 159 -32.01 -31.90 -15.46
C ALA A 159 -30.73 -32.72 -15.24
N LEU A 160 -29.59 -32.30 -15.77
CA LEU A 160 -28.29 -32.94 -15.56
C LEU A 160 -27.89 -32.97 -14.07
N VAL A 161 -28.02 -31.83 -13.39
CA VAL A 161 -27.72 -31.74 -11.95
C VAL A 161 -28.61 -32.64 -11.15
N ASN A 162 -29.92 -32.67 -11.44
CA ASN A 162 -30.85 -33.48 -10.68
C ASN A 162 -30.55 -34.98 -10.78
N MET A 163 -30.13 -35.47 -11.92
CA MET A 163 -29.80 -36.90 -12.11
C MET A 163 -28.46 -37.29 -11.50
N CYS A 164 -27.52 -36.38 -11.29
CA CYS A 164 -26.20 -36.66 -10.73
C CYS A 164 -26.24 -36.68 -9.21
N SER A 165 -25.57 -37.64 -8.60
CA SER A 165 -25.42 -37.72 -7.14
C SER A 165 -24.22 -36.91 -6.62
N HIS A 166 -23.14 -36.84 -7.42
CA HIS A 166 -21.88 -36.20 -7.05
C HIS A 166 -21.31 -35.41 -8.21
N LEU A 167 -20.53 -34.36 -7.87
CA LEU A 167 -19.69 -33.62 -8.80
C LEU A 167 -18.22 -33.87 -8.47
N MET A 168 -17.43 -34.26 -9.44
CA MET A 168 -15.97 -34.31 -9.35
C MET A 168 -15.35 -33.34 -10.35
N ILE A 169 -14.24 -32.75 -9.98
CA ILE A 169 -13.53 -31.77 -10.80
C ILE A 169 -12.07 -32.18 -10.87
N ASP A 170 -11.57 -32.51 -12.03
CA ASP A 170 -10.15 -32.77 -12.24
C ASP A 170 -9.43 -31.50 -12.70
N GLU A 171 -8.16 -31.32 -12.25
CA GLU A 171 -7.30 -30.16 -12.50
C GLU A 171 -8.04 -28.83 -12.24
N ALA A 172 -8.64 -28.74 -11.04
CA ALA A 172 -9.54 -27.64 -10.67
C ALA A 172 -8.92 -26.22 -10.74
N HIS A 173 -7.60 -26.11 -10.78
CA HIS A 173 -6.87 -24.85 -10.90
C HIS A 173 -6.96 -24.15 -12.27
N HIS A 174 -7.38 -24.86 -13.33
CA HIS A 174 -7.46 -24.31 -14.69
C HIS A 174 -8.71 -23.49 -14.97
N VAL A 175 -9.64 -23.42 -14.06
CA VAL A 175 -10.97 -22.93 -14.39
C VAL A 175 -11.20 -21.50 -14.00
N ALA A 176 -11.55 -20.67 -14.99
CA ALA A 176 -11.94 -19.28 -14.78
C ALA A 176 -13.17 -19.17 -13.85
N ALA A 177 -13.10 -18.26 -12.87
CA ALA A 177 -14.11 -18.15 -11.80
C ALA A 177 -15.56 -18.02 -12.27
N ALA A 178 -15.80 -17.33 -13.38
CA ALA A 178 -17.16 -17.08 -13.88
C ALA A 178 -17.87 -18.32 -14.42
N SER A 179 -17.16 -19.20 -15.16
CA SER A 179 -17.71 -20.43 -15.72
C SER A 179 -18.08 -21.45 -14.65
N TRP A 180 -17.29 -21.51 -13.58
CA TRP A 180 -17.51 -22.44 -12.48
C TRP A 180 -18.64 -22.04 -11.56
N ASN A 181 -18.83 -20.76 -11.32
CA ASN A 181 -19.84 -20.29 -10.38
C ASN A 181 -21.25 -20.74 -10.80
N ARG A 182 -21.56 -20.73 -12.10
CA ARG A 182 -22.84 -21.23 -12.59
C ARG A 182 -23.03 -22.73 -12.28
N ILE A 183 -22.01 -23.55 -12.58
CA ILE A 183 -22.09 -25.01 -12.37
C ILE A 183 -22.09 -25.34 -10.86
N LYS A 184 -21.19 -24.74 -10.07
CA LYS A 184 -21.15 -24.94 -8.61
C LYS A 184 -22.45 -24.50 -7.94
N THR A 185 -23.01 -23.37 -8.35
CA THR A 185 -24.31 -22.90 -7.82
C THR A 185 -25.41 -23.86 -8.15
N ALA A 186 -25.42 -24.44 -9.35
CA ALA A 186 -26.39 -25.46 -9.73
C ALA A 186 -26.25 -26.75 -8.89
N PHE A 187 -25.03 -27.13 -8.49
CA PHE A 187 -24.76 -28.30 -7.63
C PHE A 187 -24.83 -28.00 -6.12
N ARG A 188 -25.22 -26.80 -5.72
CA ARG A 188 -25.34 -26.45 -4.29
C ARG A 188 -26.18 -27.48 -3.51
N GLY A 189 -25.62 -27.98 -2.42
CA GLY A 189 -26.25 -29.01 -1.59
C GLY A 189 -25.97 -30.46 -2.04
N LYS A 190 -25.17 -30.67 -3.09
CA LYS A 190 -24.66 -31.99 -3.48
C LYS A 190 -23.15 -32.07 -3.26
N PRO A 191 -22.59 -33.25 -2.93
CA PRO A 191 -21.18 -33.44 -2.73
C PRO A 191 -20.36 -33.02 -3.96
N CYS A 192 -19.34 -32.15 -3.73
CA CYS A 192 -18.43 -31.66 -4.74
C CYS A 192 -16.98 -31.91 -4.31
N ILE A 193 -16.22 -32.70 -5.08
CA ILE A 193 -14.84 -33.07 -4.80
C ILE A 193 -13.95 -32.53 -5.91
N GLN A 194 -12.92 -31.75 -5.54
CA GLN A 194 -11.93 -31.16 -6.45
C GLN A 194 -10.61 -31.88 -6.31
N PHE A 195 -10.02 -32.27 -7.43
CA PHE A 195 -8.67 -32.82 -7.52
C PHE A 195 -7.75 -31.85 -8.24
N THR A 196 -6.58 -31.58 -7.69
CA THR A 196 -5.62 -30.65 -8.27
C THR A 196 -4.19 -31.03 -7.89
N ALA A 197 -3.21 -30.66 -8.74
CA ALA A 197 -1.80 -30.73 -8.39
C ALA A 197 -1.38 -29.52 -7.54
N THR A 198 -2.11 -28.40 -7.64
CA THR A 198 -1.83 -27.13 -6.94
C THR A 198 -3.14 -26.51 -6.44
N PRO A 199 -3.22 -26.05 -5.19
CA PRO A 199 -4.46 -25.49 -4.63
C PRO A 199 -4.74 -24.04 -5.05
N PHE A 200 -4.06 -23.54 -6.08
CA PHE A 200 -4.18 -22.18 -6.59
C PHE A 200 -4.34 -22.17 -8.10
N ARG A 201 -5.06 -21.19 -8.59
CA ARG A 201 -5.36 -21.00 -10.02
C ARG A 201 -4.18 -20.36 -10.76
N GLU A 202 -4.22 -20.35 -12.10
CA GLU A 202 -3.20 -19.70 -12.93
C GLU A 202 -3.08 -18.19 -12.66
N ASP A 203 -4.16 -17.52 -12.27
CA ASP A 203 -4.19 -16.12 -11.88
C ASP A 203 -3.69 -15.87 -10.43
N GLY A 204 -3.19 -16.90 -9.76
CA GLY A 204 -2.67 -16.83 -8.40
C GLY A 204 -3.73 -16.82 -7.30
N LEU A 205 -5.02 -16.88 -7.65
CA LEU A 205 -6.11 -16.96 -6.68
C LEU A 205 -6.30 -18.38 -6.18
N ALA A 206 -6.75 -18.51 -4.93
CA ALA A 206 -7.07 -19.80 -4.35
C ALA A 206 -8.29 -20.48 -5.00
N LEU A 207 -8.32 -21.79 -4.93
CA LEU A 207 -9.52 -22.57 -5.21
C LEU A 207 -10.50 -22.42 -4.05
N ALA A 208 -11.76 -22.16 -4.36
CA ALA A 208 -12.80 -22.20 -3.33
C ALA A 208 -13.09 -23.67 -2.96
N GLY A 209 -12.98 -24.02 -1.67
CA GLY A 209 -13.20 -25.36 -1.13
C GLY A 209 -12.24 -25.67 0.02
N LYS A 210 -12.62 -26.60 0.89
CA LYS A 210 -11.80 -27.03 2.02
C LYS A 210 -10.72 -28.01 1.56
N ILE A 211 -9.46 -27.74 1.84
CA ILE A 211 -8.37 -28.70 1.58
C ILE A 211 -8.47 -29.82 2.64
N ILE A 212 -9.02 -30.96 2.22
CA ILE A 212 -9.19 -32.11 3.11
C ILE A 212 -8.01 -33.08 3.07
N PHE A 213 -7.22 -33.02 2.01
CA PHE A 213 -6.02 -33.81 1.83
C PHE A 213 -4.98 -33.06 1.02
N ASN A 214 -3.76 -33.04 1.52
CA ASN A 214 -2.60 -32.54 0.81
C ASN A 214 -1.47 -33.56 0.88
N TYR A 215 -0.97 -33.99 -0.27
CA TYR A 215 0.22 -34.84 -0.37
C TYR A 215 1.39 -33.96 -0.79
N PRO A 216 2.32 -33.63 0.14
CA PRO A 216 3.43 -32.75 -0.17
C PRO A 216 4.33 -33.31 -1.27
N LEU A 217 4.90 -32.42 -2.11
CA LEU A 217 5.84 -32.82 -3.15
C LEU A 217 7.10 -33.47 -2.57
N ARG A 218 7.49 -33.05 -1.36
CA ARG A 218 8.57 -33.67 -0.58
C ARG A 218 8.31 -35.15 -0.33
N ASP A 219 7.11 -35.46 0.14
CA ASP A 219 6.74 -36.85 0.43
C ASP A 219 6.65 -37.67 -0.86
N ALA A 220 6.18 -37.06 -1.96
CA ALA A 220 6.20 -37.70 -3.28
C ALA A 220 7.61 -38.02 -3.78
N GLN A 221 8.60 -37.19 -3.46
CA GLN A 221 10.01 -37.47 -3.76
C GLN A 221 10.59 -38.57 -2.84
N LEU A 222 10.35 -38.47 -1.54
CA LEU A 222 10.81 -39.48 -0.57
C LEU A 222 10.23 -40.86 -0.82
N ASP A 223 8.97 -40.91 -1.20
CA ASP A 223 8.25 -42.16 -1.52
C ASP A 223 8.56 -42.64 -2.97
N GLY A 224 9.42 -41.93 -3.72
CA GLY A 224 9.88 -42.32 -5.04
C GLY A 224 8.90 -42.07 -6.19
N TYR A 225 7.81 -41.32 -5.97
CA TYR A 225 6.83 -40.99 -7.02
C TYR A 225 7.24 -39.79 -7.87
N PHE A 226 8.32 -39.11 -7.50
CA PHE A 226 8.84 -37.94 -8.18
C PHE A 226 10.36 -37.99 -8.25
N LYS A 227 10.94 -37.98 -9.45
CA LYS A 227 12.39 -38.09 -9.65
C LYS A 227 13.11 -36.72 -9.54
N GLY A 228 14.43 -36.79 -9.43
CA GLY A 228 15.32 -35.65 -9.41
C GLY A 228 15.28 -34.81 -10.67
N ILE A 229 15.70 -33.55 -10.53
CA ILE A 229 15.78 -32.57 -11.61
C ILE A 229 17.23 -32.10 -11.68
N GLU A 230 17.87 -32.32 -12.83
CA GLU A 230 19.18 -31.77 -13.12
C GLU A 230 19.03 -30.43 -13.83
N PHE A 231 19.54 -29.36 -13.23
CA PHE A 231 19.52 -28.03 -13.84
C PHE A 231 20.86 -27.74 -14.56
N HIS A 232 20.78 -27.42 -15.84
CA HIS A 232 21.91 -27.08 -16.69
C HIS A 232 21.87 -25.60 -17.09
N PRO A 233 22.49 -24.69 -16.30
CA PRO A 233 22.46 -23.26 -16.57
C PRO A 233 23.30 -22.88 -17.78
N VAL A 234 22.80 -21.95 -18.58
CA VAL A 234 23.53 -21.27 -19.66
C VAL A 234 23.78 -19.83 -19.21
N ARG A 235 24.93 -19.24 -19.55
CA ARG A 235 25.29 -17.85 -19.25
C ARG A 235 25.58 -17.10 -20.56
N GLU A 236 24.53 -16.64 -21.22
CA GLU A 236 24.65 -15.79 -22.38
C GLU A 236 24.05 -14.40 -22.10
N TYR A 237 24.93 -13.39 -22.07
CA TYR A 237 24.56 -12.00 -21.76
C TYR A 237 24.00 -11.27 -22.98
N ASN A 238 24.31 -11.73 -24.20
CA ASN A 238 23.72 -11.18 -25.40
C ASN A 238 22.35 -11.81 -25.67
N LEU A 239 21.29 -11.01 -25.47
CA LEU A 239 19.91 -11.49 -25.63
C LEU A 239 19.58 -12.05 -27.00
N LYS A 240 20.30 -11.62 -28.05
CA LYS A 240 20.10 -12.15 -29.41
C LYS A 240 20.69 -13.55 -29.59
N LEU A 241 21.68 -13.92 -28.81
CA LEU A 241 22.36 -15.21 -28.82
C LEU A 241 21.81 -16.18 -27.76
N SER A 242 21.01 -15.69 -26.84
CA SER A 242 20.48 -16.48 -25.72
C SER A 242 19.71 -17.72 -26.17
N ASP A 243 18.86 -17.58 -27.17
CA ASP A 243 18.08 -18.70 -27.68
C ASP A 243 18.94 -19.78 -28.33
N GLN A 244 19.96 -19.36 -29.09
CA GLN A 244 20.90 -20.28 -29.69
C GLN A 244 21.71 -21.03 -28.63
N ALA A 245 22.20 -20.34 -27.62
CA ALA A 245 22.97 -20.94 -26.54
C ALA A 245 22.16 -21.97 -25.71
N ILE A 246 20.89 -21.69 -25.46
CA ILE A 246 19.98 -22.65 -24.81
C ILE A 246 19.75 -23.86 -25.71
N ALA A 247 19.50 -23.64 -27.02
CA ALA A 247 19.25 -24.70 -27.96
C ALA A 247 20.47 -25.62 -28.10
N ASP A 248 21.67 -25.05 -28.26
CA ASP A 248 22.91 -25.79 -28.38
C ASP A 248 23.16 -26.70 -27.17
N LYS A 249 22.98 -26.15 -25.95
CA LYS A 249 23.12 -26.93 -24.72
C LYS A 249 22.08 -28.03 -24.57
N ALA A 250 20.83 -27.74 -24.88
CA ALA A 250 19.75 -28.73 -24.80
C ALA A 250 19.91 -29.87 -25.80
N VAL A 251 20.35 -29.55 -27.06
CA VAL A 251 20.65 -30.53 -28.07
C VAL A 251 21.87 -31.36 -27.71
N GLU A 252 22.92 -30.77 -27.13
CA GLU A 252 24.09 -31.49 -26.63
C GLU A 252 23.66 -32.58 -25.61
N LEU A 253 22.81 -32.21 -24.65
CA LEU A 253 22.29 -33.12 -23.64
C LEU A 253 21.45 -34.24 -24.25
N LEU A 254 20.55 -33.92 -25.20
CA LEU A 254 19.75 -34.92 -25.88
C LEU A 254 20.63 -35.91 -26.64
N ARG A 255 21.63 -35.44 -27.36
CA ARG A 255 22.57 -36.32 -28.08
C ARG A 255 23.39 -37.19 -27.13
N THR A 256 23.79 -36.66 -26.01
CA THR A 256 24.50 -37.41 -24.96
C THR A 256 23.63 -38.51 -24.41
N ASP A 257 22.36 -38.24 -24.12
CA ASP A 257 21.42 -39.23 -23.60
C ASP A 257 21.10 -40.31 -24.62
N LEU A 258 20.91 -39.94 -25.87
CA LEU A 258 20.70 -40.91 -26.97
C LEU A 258 21.91 -41.83 -27.17
N LYS A 259 23.16 -41.30 -27.07
CA LYS A 259 24.38 -42.11 -27.12
C LYS A 259 24.52 -43.03 -25.89
N ALA A 260 24.01 -42.62 -24.73
CA ALA A 260 23.97 -43.45 -23.52
C ALA A 260 22.89 -44.53 -23.56
N GLY A 261 22.10 -44.59 -24.63
CA GLY A 261 21.05 -45.61 -24.83
C GLY A 261 19.66 -45.20 -24.29
N PHE A 262 19.53 -44.00 -23.76
CA PHE A 262 18.22 -43.48 -23.34
C PHE A 262 17.37 -43.05 -24.55
N ASN A 263 16.08 -43.34 -24.52
CA ASN A 263 15.18 -43.02 -25.63
C ASN A 263 14.46 -41.67 -25.35
N HIS A 264 15.23 -40.64 -25.01
CA HIS A 264 14.71 -39.35 -24.55
C HIS A 264 14.12 -38.49 -25.68
N LEU A 265 13.11 -37.71 -25.32
CA LEU A 265 12.54 -36.64 -26.12
C LEU A 265 12.82 -35.28 -25.42
N MET A 266 12.94 -34.25 -26.24
CA MET A 266 13.13 -32.88 -25.74
C MET A 266 11.90 -32.01 -26.05
N MET A 267 11.47 -31.23 -25.07
CA MET A 267 10.45 -30.21 -25.21
C MET A 267 11.04 -28.82 -25.20
N VAL A 268 10.65 -28.01 -26.15
CA VAL A 268 10.97 -26.58 -26.25
C VAL A 268 9.68 -25.81 -26.10
N ARG A 269 9.51 -25.15 -24.97
CA ARG A 269 8.31 -24.37 -24.69
C ARG A 269 8.48 -22.92 -25.06
N ALA A 270 7.51 -22.36 -25.78
CA ALA A 270 7.41 -20.95 -26.13
C ALA A 270 6.14 -20.33 -25.51
N LYS A 271 6.21 -19.04 -25.19
CA LYS A 271 5.09 -18.27 -24.62
C LYS A 271 4.00 -17.86 -25.63
N SER A 272 4.25 -17.97 -26.91
CA SER A 272 3.32 -17.58 -27.97
C SER A 272 3.58 -18.30 -29.27
N HIS A 273 2.60 -18.34 -30.18
CA HIS A 273 2.71 -18.97 -31.48
C HIS A 273 3.85 -18.40 -32.32
N LYS A 274 3.99 -17.08 -32.36
CA LYS A 274 5.10 -16.40 -33.07
C LYS A 274 6.43 -16.84 -32.48
N ARG A 275 6.55 -16.84 -31.17
CA ARG A 275 7.78 -17.24 -30.49
C ARG A 275 8.15 -18.68 -30.73
N ALA A 276 7.16 -19.60 -30.79
CA ALA A 276 7.36 -21.00 -31.14
C ALA A 276 7.89 -21.16 -32.56
N THR A 277 7.39 -20.39 -33.52
CA THR A 277 7.88 -20.39 -34.89
C THR A 277 9.33 -19.89 -34.97
N ASP A 278 9.65 -18.79 -34.28
CA ASP A 278 10.99 -18.23 -34.23
C ASP A 278 12.00 -19.25 -33.64
N LEU A 279 11.62 -19.92 -32.56
CA LEU A 279 12.44 -20.97 -31.95
C LEU A 279 12.57 -22.21 -32.82
N PHE A 280 11.49 -22.60 -33.51
CA PHE A 280 11.51 -23.76 -34.41
C PHE A 280 12.56 -23.61 -35.52
N GLU A 281 12.76 -22.40 -36.05
CA GLU A 281 13.80 -22.14 -37.05
C GLU A 281 15.23 -22.40 -36.52
N ILE A 282 15.46 -22.18 -35.22
CA ILE A 282 16.72 -22.52 -34.56
C ILE A 282 16.91 -24.05 -34.52
N TYR A 283 15.88 -24.78 -34.04
CA TYR A 283 15.97 -26.23 -33.86
C TYR A 283 15.91 -27.01 -35.21
N LYS A 284 15.35 -26.45 -36.26
CA LYS A 284 15.25 -27.04 -37.57
C LYS A 284 16.63 -27.37 -38.20
N GLN A 285 17.69 -26.68 -37.72
CA GLN A 285 19.07 -26.97 -38.15
C GLN A 285 19.55 -28.37 -37.71
N HIS A 286 18.90 -28.99 -36.73
CA HIS A 286 19.20 -30.32 -36.23
C HIS A 286 18.26 -31.37 -36.85
N ALA A 287 18.28 -31.49 -38.18
CA ALA A 287 17.38 -32.35 -38.92
C ALA A 287 17.49 -33.84 -38.57
N ASP A 288 18.66 -34.28 -38.06
CA ASP A 288 18.93 -35.63 -37.55
C ASP A 288 18.02 -35.98 -36.34
N LEU A 289 17.58 -34.99 -35.58
CA LEU A 289 16.69 -35.13 -34.43
C LEU A 289 15.19 -34.89 -34.74
N THR A 290 14.87 -34.69 -36.02
CA THR A 290 13.51 -34.55 -36.54
C THR A 290 12.64 -33.56 -35.75
N PRO A 291 13.03 -32.25 -35.64
CA PRO A 291 12.25 -31.24 -34.90
C PRO A 291 10.82 -31.11 -35.47
N VAL A 292 9.86 -30.88 -34.58
CA VAL A 292 8.47 -30.64 -34.98
C VAL A 292 7.89 -29.45 -34.20
N LEU A 293 7.09 -28.63 -34.91
CA LEU A 293 6.33 -27.52 -34.32
C LEU A 293 4.88 -27.93 -34.11
N ILE A 294 4.35 -27.71 -32.92
CA ILE A 294 2.95 -28.00 -32.57
C ILE A 294 2.33 -26.88 -31.77
N HIS A 295 1.21 -26.35 -32.21
CA HIS A 295 0.35 -25.40 -31.49
C HIS A 295 -1.05 -25.34 -32.16
N SER A 296 -2.03 -24.65 -31.50
CA SER A 296 -3.44 -24.64 -31.91
C SER A 296 -3.73 -24.20 -33.36
N LYS A 297 -2.78 -23.50 -33.99
CA LYS A 297 -2.92 -23.00 -35.37
C LYS A 297 -2.21 -23.87 -36.44
N VAL A 298 -1.52 -24.96 -36.03
CA VAL A 298 -0.85 -25.86 -36.99
C VAL A 298 -1.89 -26.77 -37.60
N PRO A 299 -1.92 -26.92 -38.96
CA PRO A 299 -2.83 -27.86 -39.63
C PRO A 299 -2.47 -29.32 -39.31
N ASN A 300 -3.47 -30.18 -39.28
CA ASN A 300 -3.32 -31.63 -39.02
C ASN A 300 -2.71 -32.00 -37.65
N GLN A 301 -3.05 -31.26 -36.60
CA GLN A 301 -2.53 -31.50 -35.25
C GLN A 301 -2.65 -32.94 -34.77
N ALA A 302 -3.78 -33.59 -35.00
CA ALA A 302 -4.02 -35.00 -34.62
C ALA A 302 -3.00 -35.95 -35.22
N ARG A 303 -2.60 -35.71 -36.49
CA ARG A 303 -1.58 -36.51 -37.16
C ARG A 303 -0.20 -36.24 -36.54
N VAL A 304 0.19 -34.97 -36.37
CA VAL A 304 1.46 -34.59 -35.74
C VAL A 304 1.55 -35.19 -34.32
N MET A 305 0.47 -35.13 -33.56
CA MET A 305 0.40 -35.72 -32.26
C MET A 305 0.59 -37.26 -32.29
N ALA A 306 -0.06 -37.95 -33.19
CA ALA A 306 0.14 -39.39 -33.38
C ALA A 306 1.59 -39.75 -33.76
N GLU A 307 2.28 -38.90 -34.52
CA GLU A 307 3.68 -39.07 -34.87
C GLU A 307 4.61 -38.82 -33.67
N ILE A 308 4.30 -37.83 -32.81
CA ILE A 308 5.01 -37.59 -31.57
C ILE A 308 4.87 -38.81 -30.64
N VAL A 309 3.66 -39.32 -30.45
CA VAL A 309 3.42 -40.50 -29.59
C VAL A 309 4.19 -41.71 -30.12
N LYS A 310 4.32 -41.86 -31.44
CA LYS A 310 5.13 -42.91 -32.09
C LYS A 310 6.64 -42.60 -32.06
N LYS A 311 7.07 -41.52 -31.37
CA LYS A 311 8.46 -41.12 -31.17
C LYS A 311 9.24 -40.87 -32.44
N LYS A 312 8.55 -40.43 -33.50
CA LYS A 312 9.18 -40.07 -34.76
C LYS A 312 9.98 -38.77 -34.68
N HIS A 313 9.64 -37.94 -33.70
CA HIS A 313 10.25 -36.63 -33.47
C HIS A 313 10.98 -36.60 -32.12
N ARG A 314 12.22 -36.14 -32.12
CA ARG A 314 13.04 -36.02 -30.90
C ARG A 314 12.95 -34.67 -30.23
N ILE A 315 12.69 -33.63 -31.05
CA ILE A 315 12.56 -32.25 -30.53
C ILE A 315 11.13 -31.77 -30.84
N ILE A 316 10.43 -31.29 -29.79
CA ILE A 316 9.05 -30.84 -29.86
C ILE A 316 9.00 -29.40 -29.47
N VAL A 317 8.77 -28.47 -30.40
CA VAL A 317 8.58 -27.06 -30.13
C VAL A 317 7.08 -26.79 -29.99
N CYS A 318 6.65 -26.26 -28.83
CA CYS A 318 5.23 -26.11 -28.55
C CYS A 318 4.88 -24.81 -27.81
N VAL A 319 3.60 -24.44 -27.89
CA VAL A 319 2.96 -23.40 -27.06
C VAL A 319 1.84 -24.09 -26.30
N ASP A 320 1.95 -24.18 -24.99
CA ASP A 320 0.94 -24.68 -24.04
C ASP A 320 0.18 -25.99 -24.43
N MET A 321 0.29 -26.47 -25.66
CA MET A 321 -0.47 -27.62 -26.20
C MET A 321 -0.05 -28.99 -25.68
N LEU A 322 1.17 -29.14 -25.22
CA LEU A 322 1.57 -30.29 -24.43
C LEU A 322 1.10 -30.16 -22.98
N GLY A 323 0.12 -29.29 -22.82
CA GLY A 323 -0.65 -29.11 -21.62
C GLY A 323 -1.24 -30.44 -21.14
N GLU A 324 -2.44 -30.41 -20.69
CA GLU A 324 -3.14 -31.56 -20.08
C GLU A 324 -3.44 -32.68 -21.04
N GLY A 325 -3.39 -33.93 -20.54
CA GLY A 325 -3.73 -35.13 -21.33
C GLY A 325 -2.61 -35.77 -22.13
N PHE A 326 -1.40 -35.20 -22.12
CA PHE A 326 -0.28 -35.78 -22.88
C PHE A 326 0.66 -36.56 -21.94
N ASP A 327 0.77 -37.87 -22.17
CA ASP A 327 1.58 -38.77 -21.35
C ASP A 327 2.71 -39.39 -22.19
N LEU A 328 3.91 -38.80 -22.06
CA LEU A 328 5.15 -39.33 -22.66
C LEU A 328 6.23 -39.41 -21.60
N PRO A 329 6.45 -40.60 -21.02
CA PRO A 329 7.48 -40.79 -19.98
C PRO A 329 8.89 -40.47 -20.46
N GLU A 330 9.17 -40.63 -21.76
CA GLU A 330 10.46 -40.34 -22.39
C GLU A 330 10.75 -38.85 -22.56
N LEU A 331 9.79 -37.98 -22.31
CA LEU A 331 10.00 -36.53 -22.30
C LEU A 331 10.82 -36.13 -21.07
N LYS A 332 12.15 -36.06 -21.23
CA LYS A 332 13.11 -35.89 -20.10
C LYS A 332 13.95 -34.62 -20.21
N ILE A 333 13.96 -33.93 -21.33
CA ILE A 333 14.74 -32.70 -21.50
C ILE A 333 13.81 -31.55 -21.80
N ALA A 334 14.00 -30.43 -21.07
CA ALA A 334 13.26 -29.19 -21.25
C ALA A 334 14.20 -28.04 -21.56
N ALA A 335 14.02 -27.40 -22.73
CA ALA A 335 14.66 -26.13 -23.08
C ALA A 335 13.72 -24.96 -22.74
N ILE A 336 14.10 -24.15 -21.75
CA ILE A 336 13.30 -23.04 -21.25
C ILE A 336 13.84 -21.72 -21.81
N HIS A 337 13.27 -21.30 -22.94
CA HIS A 337 13.62 -20.02 -23.56
C HIS A 337 12.93 -18.83 -22.97
N ASP A 338 11.67 -19.01 -22.55
CA ASP A 338 10.87 -17.99 -21.88
C ASP A 338 10.63 -18.44 -20.43
N GLN A 339 11.15 -17.67 -19.46
CA GLN A 339 11.03 -17.96 -18.03
C GLN A 339 9.57 -17.90 -17.60
N HIS A 340 9.15 -18.85 -16.77
CA HIS A 340 7.82 -18.86 -16.20
C HIS A 340 7.66 -17.75 -15.16
N GLN A 341 6.48 -17.10 -15.18
CA GLN A 341 6.11 -16.08 -14.20
C GLN A 341 5.24 -16.65 -13.06
N SER A 342 4.73 -17.88 -13.21
CA SER A 342 3.84 -18.51 -12.24
C SER A 342 4.40 -19.84 -11.74
N PRO A 343 4.48 -20.05 -10.42
CA PRO A 343 4.88 -21.32 -9.81
C PRO A 343 3.96 -22.48 -10.19
N ALA A 344 2.65 -22.24 -10.35
CA ALA A 344 1.68 -23.28 -10.73
C ALA A 344 2.00 -23.92 -12.08
N VAL A 345 2.22 -23.07 -13.09
CA VAL A 345 2.59 -23.51 -14.44
C VAL A 345 3.94 -24.24 -14.43
N THR A 346 4.89 -23.77 -13.63
CA THR A 346 6.20 -24.43 -13.51
C THR A 346 6.08 -25.80 -12.88
N LEU A 347 5.31 -25.96 -11.80
CA LEU A 347 5.09 -27.25 -11.14
C LEU A 347 4.43 -28.28 -12.05
N GLN A 348 3.47 -27.88 -12.83
CA GLN A 348 2.81 -28.77 -13.82
C GLN A 348 3.76 -29.19 -14.93
N PHE A 349 4.49 -28.23 -15.48
CA PHE A 349 5.48 -28.49 -16.50
C PHE A 349 6.53 -29.48 -16.03
N ILE A 350 7.05 -29.28 -14.83
CA ILE A 350 8.04 -30.15 -14.19
C ILE A 350 7.45 -31.51 -13.90
N GLY A 351 6.25 -31.61 -13.34
CA GLY A 351 5.59 -32.86 -12.98
C GLY A 351 5.40 -33.83 -14.14
N ARG A 352 5.47 -33.37 -15.38
CA ARG A 352 5.40 -34.23 -16.58
C ARG A 352 6.73 -34.86 -16.94
N LEU A 353 7.84 -34.13 -16.76
CA LEU A 353 9.18 -34.61 -17.07
C LEU A 353 9.75 -35.50 -15.96
N THR A 354 9.27 -35.36 -14.75
CA THR A 354 9.77 -36.09 -13.58
C THR A 354 9.03 -37.41 -13.29
N ARG A 355 8.16 -37.87 -14.19
CA ARG A 355 7.48 -39.15 -14.06
C ARG A 355 8.46 -40.30 -13.89
N VAL A 356 8.10 -41.19 -12.98
CA VAL A 356 8.97 -42.30 -12.58
C VAL A 356 8.87 -43.44 -13.59
N ASP A 357 9.93 -43.65 -14.35
CA ASP A 357 10.26 -44.91 -14.98
C ASP A 357 11.74 -45.16 -14.67
N ALA A 358 12.04 -46.29 -14.05
CA ALA A 358 13.39 -46.62 -13.58
C ALA A 358 14.41 -46.66 -14.72
N ALA A 359 13.93 -46.94 -15.95
CA ALA A 359 14.78 -47.06 -17.13
C ALA A 359 15.13 -45.73 -17.79
N LEU A 360 14.45 -44.59 -17.37
CA LEU A 360 14.54 -43.32 -18.09
C LEU A 360 15.39 -42.25 -17.40
N GLY A 361 15.98 -42.49 -16.20
CA GLY A 361 16.82 -41.48 -15.55
C GLY A 361 16.09 -40.22 -15.10
N ASP A 362 16.84 -39.15 -14.74
CA ASP A 362 16.31 -37.90 -14.20
C ASP A 362 15.96 -36.90 -15.31
N ALA A 363 15.12 -35.91 -14.96
CA ALA A 363 14.75 -34.84 -15.88
C ALA A 363 15.84 -33.76 -15.95
N LYS A 364 16.09 -33.20 -17.15
CA LYS A 364 17.11 -32.19 -17.41
C LYS A 364 16.48 -30.89 -17.87
N PHE A 365 16.82 -29.80 -17.24
CA PHE A 365 16.30 -28.46 -17.53
C PHE A 365 17.45 -27.56 -17.98
N VAL A 366 17.26 -26.85 -19.07
CA VAL A 366 18.22 -25.87 -19.61
C VAL A 366 17.60 -24.51 -19.69
N ALA A 367 18.21 -23.51 -19.08
CA ALA A 367 17.76 -22.12 -19.13
C ALA A 367 18.93 -21.14 -19.04
N ASN A 368 18.76 -19.92 -19.61
CA ASN A 368 19.73 -18.85 -19.46
C ASN A 368 19.52 -18.11 -18.13
N ILE A 369 20.58 -18.06 -17.31
CA ILE A 369 20.59 -17.39 -16.01
C ILE A 369 21.13 -15.96 -16.05
N ALA A 370 21.65 -15.48 -17.17
CA ALA A 370 22.25 -14.15 -17.29
C ALA A 370 21.23 -13.02 -17.28
N ASN A 371 19.95 -13.29 -17.58
CA ASN A 371 18.90 -12.30 -17.65
C ASN A 371 17.68 -12.71 -16.80
N GLN A 372 17.68 -12.31 -15.56
CA GLN A 372 16.59 -12.61 -14.60
C GLN A 372 15.52 -11.51 -14.63
N LYS A 373 14.41 -11.75 -15.31
CA LYS A 373 13.18 -10.92 -15.27
C LYS A 373 12.03 -11.59 -14.50
N THR A 374 12.35 -12.54 -13.63
CA THR A 374 11.35 -13.35 -12.91
C THR A 374 11.03 -12.80 -11.53
N ASP A 375 9.84 -13.13 -11.01
CA ASP A 375 9.45 -12.91 -9.63
C ASP A 375 10.47 -13.55 -8.66
N HIS A 376 10.62 -12.96 -7.47
CA HIS A 376 11.63 -13.36 -6.48
C HIS A 376 11.59 -14.85 -6.13
N GLN A 377 10.40 -15.43 -5.98
CA GLN A 377 10.22 -16.85 -5.68
C GLN A 377 10.71 -17.74 -6.82
N MET A 378 10.50 -17.29 -8.06
CA MET A 378 10.96 -18.00 -9.27
C MET A 378 12.43 -17.75 -9.58
N ALA A 379 12.99 -16.61 -9.17
CA ALA A 379 14.40 -16.28 -9.37
C ALA A 379 15.34 -17.26 -8.67
N ALA A 380 14.91 -17.91 -7.58
CA ALA A 380 15.68 -18.95 -6.91
C ALA A 380 15.91 -20.19 -7.79
N LEU A 381 14.98 -20.53 -8.70
CA LEU A 381 15.10 -21.63 -9.64
C LEU A 381 16.18 -21.40 -10.71
N TYR A 382 16.42 -20.14 -11.03
CA TYR A 382 17.36 -19.76 -12.11
C TYR A 382 18.74 -19.37 -11.58
N LYS A 383 19.11 -19.77 -10.35
CA LYS A 383 20.47 -19.62 -9.82
C LYS A 383 21.34 -20.79 -10.30
N GLU A 384 22.64 -20.53 -10.48
CA GLU A 384 23.60 -21.52 -10.99
C GLU A 384 23.67 -22.82 -10.16
N SER A 385 23.52 -22.69 -8.85
CA SER A 385 23.58 -23.81 -7.89
C SER A 385 22.19 -24.21 -7.37
N ALA A 386 21.11 -23.89 -8.09
CA ALA A 386 19.77 -24.16 -7.60
C ALA A 386 19.47 -25.66 -7.57
N ASP A 387 19.10 -26.19 -6.42
CA ASP A 387 18.38 -27.46 -6.32
C ASP A 387 16.90 -27.20 -6.64
N TRP A 388 16.54 -27.45 -7.87
CA TRP A 388 15.16 -27.26 -8.35
C TRP A 388 14.16 -28.09 -7.56
N GLY A 389 14.55 -29.29 -7.13
CA GLY A 389 13.70 -30.15 -6.32
C GLY A 389 13.39 -29.51 -4.96
N ALA A 390 14.38 -28.93 -4.29
CA ALA A 390 14.22 -28.25 -2.99
C ALA A 390 13.42 -26.95 -3.13
N VAL A 391 13.79 -26.09 -4.07
CA VAL A 391 13.10 -24.80 -4.27
C VAL A 391 11.63 -24.98 -4.61
N ILE A 392 11.30 -25.94 -5.48
CA ILE A 392 9.92 -26.22 -5.88
C ILE A 392 9.10 -26.76 -4.69
N ARG A 393 9.71 -27.62 -3.87
CA ARG A 393 9.07 -28.11 -2.63
C ARG A 393 8.67 -26.94 -1.73
N ASP A 394 9.64 -26.09 -1.39
CA ASP A 394 9.46 -24.98 -0.46
C ASP A 394 8.35 -24.03 -0.94
N VAL A 395 8.37 -23.68 -2.22
CA VAL A 395 7.35 -22.81 -2.82
C VAL A 395 5.97 -23.45 -2.80
N SER A 396 5.88 -24.76 -3.06
CA SER A 396 4.60 -25.49 -3.04
C SER A 396 4.03 -25.60 -1.63
N GLU A 397 4.85 -25.99 -0.66
CA GLU A 397 4.44 -26.19 0.73
C GLU A 397 4.00 -24.87 1.38
N GLN A 398 4.76 -23.79 1.20
CA GLN A 398 4.38 -22.47 1.72
C GLN A 398 3.02 -21.99 1.16
N LYS A 399 2.75 -22.20 -0.12
CA LYS A 399 1.47 -21.80 -0.70
C LYS A 399 0.29 -22.63 -0.18
N VAL A 400 0.47 -23.93 -0.02
CA VAL A 400 -0.57 -24.80 0.55
C VAL A 400 -0.86 -24.41 1.99
N SER A 401 0.18 -24.18 2.81
CA SER A 401 0.00 -23.73 4.20
C SER A 401 -0.76 -22.42 4.28
N ARG A 402 -0.42 -21.45 3.44
CA ARG A 402 -1.14 -20.15 3.37
C ARG A 402 -2.62 -20.30 3.02
N GLU A 403 -2.98 -21.23 2.15
CA GLU A 403 -4.38 -21.48 1.80
C GLU A 403 -5.15 -22.19 2.92
N ILE A 404 -4.51 -23.09 3.65
CA ILE A 404 -5.11 -23.71 4.85
C ILE A 404 -5.33 -22.64 5.92
N GLU A 405 -4.31 -21.83 6.23
CA GLU A 405 -4.42 -20.71 7.19
C GLU A 405 -5.53 -19.72 6.82
N LYS A 406 -5.70 -19.45 5.52
CA LYS A 406 -6.78 -18.60 5.02
C LYS A 406 -8.15 -19.25 5.23
N ALA A 407 -8.29 -20.53 4.95
CA ALA A 407 -9.54 -21.26 5.15
C ALA A 407 -9.92 -21.29 6.63
N ASP A 408 -8.98 -21.64 7.51
CA ASP A 408 -9.15 -21.65 8.96
C ASP A 408 -9.53 -20.26 9.50
N PHE A 409 -8.91 -19.19 8.98
CA PHE A 409 -9.27 -17.81 9.34
C PHE A 409 -10.69 -17.45 8.91
N ASN A 410 -11.08 -17.84 7.70
CA ASN A 410 -12.42 -17.55 7.17
C ASN A 410 -13.51 -18.33 7.94
N GLU A 411 -13.24 -19.56 8.37
CA GLU A 411 -14.16 -20.38 9.19
C GLU A 411 -14.43 -19.78 10.58
N GLN A 412 -13.56 -18.89 11.08
CA GLN A 412 -13.74 -18.24 12.40
C GLN A 412 -14.76 -17.08 12.37
N PHE A 413 -15.20 -16.64 11.20
CA PHE A 413 -16.27 -15.66 11.10
C PHE A 413 -17.63 -16.33 11.37
N ALA A 414 -18.52 -15.59 12.02
CA ALA A 414 -19.84 -16.12 12.37
C ALA A 414 -20.56 -16.71 11.15
N ASP A 415 -21.18 -17.89 11.33
CA ASP A 415 -21.98 -18.56 10.31
C ASP A 415 -23.18 -17.70 9.92
N GLY A 416 -23.00 -16.82 8.93
CA GLY A 416 -24.02 -15.95 8.40
C GLY A 416 -23.95 -15.87 6.88
N ASP A 417 -25.09 -15.65 6.24
CA ASP A 417 -25.16 -15.47 4.78
C ASP A 417 -24.18 -14.38 4.29
N ASP A 418 -23.96 -13.31 5.06
CA ASP A 418 -23.03 -12.23 4.75
C ASP A 418 -21.57 -12.69 4.68
N ALA A 419 -21.14 -13.53 5.62
CA ALA A 419 -19.76 -14.07 5.62
C ALA A 419 -19.53 -14.94 4.36
N GLN A 420 -20.48 -15.79 4.00
CA GLN A 420 -20.39 -16.61 2.80
C GLN A 420 -20.29 -15.76 1.52
N VAL A 421 -21.04 -14.67 1.44
CA VAL A 421 -20.97 -13.74 0.30
C VAL A 421 -19.62 -13.05 0.27
N ILE A 422 -19.15 -12.46 1.38
CA ILE A 422 -17.88 -11.74 1.46
C ILE A 422 -16.72 -12.64 1.03
N PHE A 423 -16.60 -13.83 1.63
CA PHE A 423 -15.50 -14.73 1.33
C PHE A 423 -15.64 -15.45 -0.01
N GLY A 424 -16.88 -15.64 -0.50
CA GLY A 424 -17.14 -16.12 -1.86
C GLY A 424 -16.61 -15.17 -2.94
N LEU A 425 -16.58 -13.87 -2.68
CA LEU A 425 -15.96 -12.86 -3.55
C LEU A 425 -14.43 -12.88 -3.49
N ASN A 426 -13.83 -13.60 -2.55
CA ASN A 426 -12.38 -13.71 -2.34
C ASN A 426 -11.67 -12.35 -2.30
N PRO A 427 -12.00 -11.46 -1.35
CA PRO A 427 -11.47 -10.11 -1.31
C PRO A 427 -9.97 -10.11 -1.04
N ASN A 428 -9.24 -9.39 -1.88
CA ASN A 428 -7.81 -9.16 -1.75
C ASN A 428 -7.54 -7.65 -1.66
N PRO A 429 -7.72 -7.04 -0.48
CA PRO A 429 -7.46 -5.62 -0.30
C PRO A 429 -5.99 -5.29 -0.57
N LYS A 430 -5.73 -4.05 -0.96
CA LYS A 430 -4.36 -3.53 -0.92
C LYS A 430 -3.87 -3.55 0.53
N ILE A 431 -2.64 -3.98 0.74
CA ILE A 431 -2.04 -3.94 2.07
C ILE A 431 -1.79 -2.49 2.43
N SER A 432 -2.75 -1.90 3.12
CA SER A 432 -2.65 -0.54 3.64
C SER A 432 -3.53 -0.38 4.88
N ALA A 433 -3.10 0.45 5.82
CA ALA A 433 -3.87 0.76 7.01
C ALA A 433 -3.51 2.12 7.59
N VAL A 434 -4.41 2.63 8.41
CA VAL A 434 -4.15 3.70 9.38
C VAL A 434 -4.26 3.08 10.76
N ALA A 435 -3.30 3.36 11.64
CA ALA A 435 -3.23 2.79 12.98
C ALA A 435 -3.70 3.79 14.05
N TYR A 436 -4.36 3.27 15.08
CA TYR A 436 -4.91 4.06 16.20
C TYR A 436 -4.64 3.39 17.54
N HIS A 437 -4.32 4.14 18.55
CA HIS A 437 -4.37 3.67 19.92
C HIS A 437 -5.82 3.64 20.40
N VAL A 438 -6.27 2.48 20.91
CA VAL A 438 -7.62 2.27 21.46
C VAL A 438 -7.50 1.44 22.73
N SER A 439 -8.19 1.87 23.79
CA SER A 439 -8.24 1.07 25.01
C SER A 439 -9.06 -0.20 24.81
N PRO A 440 -8.73 -1.31 25.48
CA PRO A 440 -9.44 -2.59 25.28
C PRO A 440 -10.96 -2.52 25.50
N ASN A 441 -11.40 -1.69 26.45
CA ASN A 441 -12.83 -1.51 26.77
C ASN A 441 -13.57 -0.62 25.76
N ASP A 442 -12.83 0.04 24.86
CA ASP A 442 -13.37 0.98 23.89
C ASP A 442 -13.51 0.34 22.49
N TRP A 443 -13.09 -0.91 22.31
CA TRP A 443 -13.29 -1.69 21.09
C TRP A 443 -14.65 -2.39 21.10
N THR A 444 -15.53 -2.08 20.16
CA THR A 444 -16.90 -2.59 20.05
C THR A 444 -17.28 -2.87 18.60
N PRO A 445 -16.77 -3.98 18.01
CA PRO A 445 -16.95 -4.29 16.58
C PRO A 445 -18.42 -4.44 16.17
N GLN A 446 -19.30 -4.88 17.09
CA GLN A 446 -20.74 -5.07 16.85
C GLN A 446 -21.47 -3.77 16.46
N ARG A 447 -20.93 -2.60 16.86
CA ARG A 447 -21.50 -1.32 16.49
C ARG A 447 -21.32 -0.96 15.01
N ALA A 448 -20.49 -1.70 14.29
CA ALA A 448 -20.30 -1.52 12.84
C ALA A 448 -21.61 -1.62 12.05
N GLN A 449 -22.61 -2.35 12.57
CA GLN A 449 -23.95 -2.40 11.99
C GLN A 449 -24.62 -1.04 11.82
N GLY A 450 -24.19 -0.03 12.59
CA GLY A 450 -24.67 1.35 12.49
C GLY A 450 -24.06 2.18 11.36
N LEU A 451 -23.28 1.57 10.46
CA LEU A 451 -22.62 2.29 9.37
C LEU A 451 -23.59 2.73 8.25
N ASP A 452 -24.79 2.20 8.22
CA ASP A 452 -25.79 2.53 7.21
C ASP A 452 -26.08 4.04 7.14
N GLY A 453 -26.21 4.61 5.95
CA GLY A 453 -26.36 6.02 5.71
C GLY A 453 -27.10 6.36 4.42
N ARG A 454 -27.51 7.64 4.28
CA ARG A 454 -28.32 8.12 3.14
C ARG A 454 -27.64 8.01 1.77
N ARG A 455 -26.31 8.08 1.72
CA ARG A 455 -25.52 8.06 0.47
C ARG A 455 -24.74 6.78 0.26
N GLU A 456 -24.54 6.02 1.32
CA GLU A 456 -23.78 4.78 1.31
C GLU A 456 -24.50 3.79 2.24
N THR A 457 -24.96 2.68 1.67
CA THR A 457 -25.76 1.67 2.36
C THR A 457 -24.94 0.47 2.72
N LEU A 458 -25.11 -0.02 3.94
CA LEU A 458 -24.52 -1.28 4.40
C LEU A 458 -25.13 -2.42 3.59
N GLN A 459 -24.28 -3.27 3.01
CA GLN A 459 -24.69 -4.44 2.25
C GLN A 459 -24.38 -5.74 3.00
N TYR A 460 -23.14 -5.88 3.43
CA TYR A 460 -22.67 -7.08 4.13
C TYR A 460 -21.77 -6.71 5.29
N ILE A 461 -21.91 -7.45 6.40
CA ILE A 461 -21.07 -7.33 7.58
C ILE A 461 -20.69 -8.71 8.10
N SER A 462 -19.43 -8.88 8.48
CA SER A 462 -18.98 -10.10 9.14
C SER A 462 -18.00 -9.78 10.25
N ILE A 463 -18.14 -10.44 11.38
CA ILE A 463 -17.35 -10.19 12.59
C ILE A 463 -16.67 -11.48 13.02
N ASN A 464 -15.38 -11.41 13.26
CA ASN A 464 -14.60 -12.46 13.88
C ASN A 464 -14.19 -12.03 15.28
N ASP A 465 -14.87 -12.53 16.29
CA ASP A 465 -14.60 -12.21 17.69
C ASP A 465 -13.29 -12.84 18.20
N GLN A 466 -12.83 -13.94 17.59
CA GLN A 466 -11.56 -14.60 17.97
C GLN A 466 -10.34 -13.82 17.46
N ALA A 467 -10.42 -13.32 16.24
CA ALA A 467 -9.38 -12.53 15.63
C ALA A 467 -9.60 -11.01 15.77
N ASP A 468 -10.58 -10.56 16.57
CA ASP A 468 -10.92 -9.14 16.77
C ASP A 468 -10.98 -8.34 15.45
N THR A 469 -11.63 -8.92 14.45
CA THR A 469 -11.70 -8.37 13.10
C THR A 469 -13.15 -8.16 12.67
N VAL A 470 -13.45 -7.03 12.07
CA VAL A 470 -14.75 -6.75 11.44
C VAL A 470 -14.53 -6.32 9.99
N ILE A 471 -15.34 -6.88 9.10
CA ILE A 471 -15.37 -6.61 7.67
C ILE A 471 -16.73 -6.07 7.31
N VAL A 472 -16.75 -4.94 6.61
CA VAL A 472 -17.97 -4.28 6.16
C VAL A 472 -17.85 -4.00 4.67
N VAL A 473 -18.90 -4.34 3.94
CA VAL A 473 -19.07 -3.99 2.52
C VAL A 473 -20.25 -3.06 2.37
N THR A 474 -20.02 -1.92 1.76
CA THR A 474 -21.04 -0.92 1.51
C THR A 474 -21.21 -0.65 0.02
N ARG A 475 -22.37 -0.17 -0.37
CA ARG A 475 -22.72 0.27 -1.71
C ARG A 475 -23.03 1.76 -1.68
N ARG A 476 -22.36 2.52 -2.53
CA ARG A 476 -22.57 3.97 -2.71
C ARG A 476 -23.04 4.26 -4.11
N GLU A 477 -24.13 4.98 -4.22
CA GLU A 477 -24.66 5.50 -5.48
C GLU A 477 -24.42 7.02 -5.55
N THR A 478 -23.80 7.45 -6.62
CA THR A 478 -23.50 8.87 -6.85
C THR A 478 -24.05 9.29 -8.20
N LEU A 479 -24.78 10.41 -8.23
CA LEU A 479 -25.25 11.00 -9.48
C LEU A 479 -24.04 11.39 -10.34
N VAL A 480 -24.08 11.03 -11.62
CA VAL A 480 -23.00 11.40 -12.53
C VAL A 480 -23.16 12.87 -12.94
N GLY A 481 -22.09 13.67 -12.73
CA GLY A 481 -22.14 15.12 -12.88
C GLY A 481 -22.42 15.64 -14.31
N TRP A 482 -22.33 14.78 -15.33
CA TRP A 482 -22.64 15.12 -16.73
C TRP A 482 -24.07 14.77 -17.15
N ALA A 483 -24.80 13.98 -16.35
CA ALA A 483 -26.18 13.62 -16.65
C ALA A 483 -27.14 14.66 -16.07
N GLN A 484 -28.16 15.02 -16.88
CA GLN A 484 -29.27 15.90 -16.46
C GLN A 484 -30.44 15.15 -15.80
N THR A 485 -30.33 13.83 -15.67
CA THR A 485 -31.33 12.96 -15.09
C THR A 485 -30.78 12.27 -13.84
N GLU A 486 -31.61 12.08 -12.82
CA GLU A 486 -31.29 11.34 -11.60
C GLU A 486 -31.33 9.81 -11.79
N GLU A 487 -31.69 9.33 -12.98
CA GLU A 487 -31.76 7.90 -13.28
C GLU A 487 -30.37 7.26 -13.56
N ILE A 488 -29.36 8.10 -13.89
CA ILE A 488 -28.02 7.61 -14.18
C ILE A 488 -27.15 7.82 -12.94
N VAL A 489 -26.79 6.73 -12.30
CA VAL A 489 -25.95 6.69 -11.10
C VAL A 489 -24.67 5.89 -11.33
N ASP A 490 -23.58 6.34 -10.75
CA ASP A 490 -22.36 5.58 -10.61
C ASP A 490 -22.42 4.80 -9.29
N THR A 491 -22.27 3.47 -9.38
CA THR A 491 -22.35 2.57 -8.23
C THR A 491 -20.95 2.12 -7.82
N ASN A 492 -20.53 2.50 -6.62
CA ASN A 492 -19.27 2.13 -6.04
C ASN A 492 -19.47 1.17 -4.87
N TRP A 493 -18.71 0.08 -4.85
CA TRP A 493 -18.63 -0.85 -3.73
C TRP A 493 -17.39 -0.56 -2.91
N ASN A 494 -17.56 -0.39 -1.61
CA ASN A 494 -16.47 -0.07 -0.70
C ASN A 494 -16.28 -1.19 0.32
N LEU A 495 -15.01 -1.45 0.65
CA LEU A 495 -14.59 -2.41 1.65
C LEU A 495 -13.93 -1.68 2.81
N TYR A 496 -14.43 -1.93 4.03
CA TYR A 496 -13.85 -1.46 5.27
C TYR A 496 -13.47 -2.66 6.12
N ILE A 497 -12.25 -2.66 6.65
CA ILE A 497 -11.76 -3.70 7.55
C ILE A 497 -11.17 -3.01 8.77
N ALA A 498 -11.60 -3.43 9.95
CA ALA A 498 -10.97 -3.02 11.19
C ALA A 498 -10.46 -4.26 11.94
N PHE A 499 -9.21 -4.20 12.38
CA PHE A 499 -8.56 -5.23 13.19
C PHE A 499 -7.99 -4.61 14.44
N TYR A 500 -8.27 -5.19 15.60
CA TYR A 500 -7.79 -4.73 16.88
C TYR A 500 -6.76 -5.69 17.50
N ASN A 501 -5.52 -5.24 17.62
CA ASN A 501 -4.49 -5.97 18.34
C ASN A 501 -4.56 -5.64 19.85
N LYS A 502 -5.18 -6.51 20.63
CA LYS A 502 -5.34 -6.36 22.08
C LYS A 502 -4.01 -6.23 22.82
N ALA A 503 -3.00 -7.01 22.42
CA ALA A 503 -1.69 -7.02 23.08
C ALA A 503 -0.99 -5.66 22.97
N GLN A 504 -1.11 -5.00 21.82
CA GLN A 504 -0.49 -3.70 21.51
C GLN A 504 -1.48 -2.53 21.66
N LYS A 505 -2.74 -2.77 22.04
CA LYS A 505 -3.81 -1.76 22.13
C LYS A 505 -3.92 -0.91 20.86
N THR A 506 -3.72 -1.54 19.71
CA THR A 506 -3.64 -0.86 18.41
C THR A 506 -4.73 -1.35 17.47
N LEU A 507 -5.56 -0.43 17.00
CA LEU A 507 -6.58 -0.66 15.99
C LEU A 507 -6.05 -0.26 14.61
N PHE A 508 -6.19 -1.15 13.64
CA PHE A 508 -5.86 -0.89 12.24
C PHE A 508 -7.15 -0.76 11.43
N LEU A 509 -7.20 0.26 10.60
CA LEU A 509 -8.31 0.53 9.70
C LEU A 509 -7.85 0.50 8.24
N HIS A 510 -8.43 -0.39 7.44
CA HIS A 510 -8.38 -0.34 5.98
C HIS A 510 -9.70 0.20 5.45
N ALA A 511 -9.63 1.08 4.47
CA ALA A 511 -10.79 1.60 3.76
C ALA A 511 -10.47 1.77 2.29
N SER A 512 -11.37 1.30 1.42
CA SER A 512 -11.34 1.57 -0.03
C SER A 512 -12.22 2.75 -0.42
N GLY A 513 -13.13 3.18 0.47
CA GLY A 513 -14.01 4.34 0.32
C GLY A 513 -13.37 5.66 0.75
N ASP A 514 -14.20 6.70 0.88
CA ASP A 514 -13.74 8.02 1.29
C ASP A 514 -13.41 8.11 2.79
N ASP A 515 -12.60 9.12 3.15
CA ASP A 515 -12.13 9.32 4.52
C ASP A 515 -13.27 9.65 5.50
N THR A 516 -14.39 10.20 5.03
CA THR A 516 -15.54 10.56 5.88
C THR A 516 -16.23 9.31 6.40
N GLN A 517 -16.51 8.34 5.53
CA GLN A 517 -17.12 7.08 5.95
C GLN A 517 -16.14 6.20 6.73
N ALA A 518 -14.85 6.23 6.37
CA ALA A 518 -13.81 5.55 7.14
C ALA A 518 -13.76 6.08 8.59
N THR A 519 -13.84 7.40 8.77
CA THR A 519 -13.89 8.04 10.09
C THR A 519 -15.17 7.68 10.84
N ARG A 520 -16.31 7.65 10.15
CA ARG A 520 -17.59 7.23 10.75
C ARG A 520 -17.54 5.79 11.22
N PHE A 521 -17.03 4.88 10.38
CA PHE A 521 -16.82 3.48 10.75
C PHE A 521 -15.92 3.33 11.96
N LEU A 522 -14.78 4.04 11.97
CA LEU A 522 -13.86 4.08 13.10
C LEU A 522 -14.56 4.47 14.40
N ASN A 523 -15.32 5.55 14.40
CA ASN A 523 -16.01 6.07 15.57
C ASN A 523 -17.18 5.19 16.06
N LEU A 524 -17.69 4.32 15.18
CA LEU A 524 -18.68 3.30 15.58
C LEU A 524 -17.99 2.16 16.33
N VAL A 525 -16.89 1.61 15.78
CA VAL A 525 -16.23 0.42 16.32
C VAL A 525 -15.27 0.71 17.47
N ALA A 526 -14.85 1.98 17.63
CA ALA A 526 -13.92 2.39 18.68
C ALA A 526 -14.35 3.72 19.32
N LYS A 527 -14.25 3.81 20.64
CA LYS A 527 -14.46 5.04 21.38
C LYS A 527 -13.11 5.75 21.55
N ASP A 528 -13.09 7.07 21.30
CA ASP A 528 -11.91 7.94 21.44
C ASP A 528 -10.62 7.39 20.79
N PRO A 529 -10.66 6.93 19.52
CA PRO A 529 -9.48 6.40 18.85
C PRO A 529 -8.44 7.51 18.61
N ARG A 530 -7.19 7.29 19.04
CA ARG A 530 -6.10 8.26 18.85
C ARG A 530 -5.20 7.77 17.73
N ARG A 531 -5.14 8.54 16.65
CA ARG A 531 -4.34 8.19 15.47
C ARG A 531 -2.84 8.14 15.80
N ILE A 532 -2.17 7.07 15.43
CA ILE A 532 -0.71 6.98 15.44
C ILE A 532 -0.20 7.71 14.20
N ASN A 533 0.43 8.85 14.42
CA ASN A 533 0.98 9.70 13.37
C ASN A 533 2.35 10.23 13.77
N GLY A 534 2.97 11.04 12.92
CA GLY A 534 4.28 11.61 13.19
C GLY A 534 5.42 10.61 13.03
N GLU A 535 6.48 10.80 13.82
CA GLU A 535 7.69 9.99 13.77
C GLU A 535 7.46 8.50 14.05
N PRO A 536 6.60 8.07 14.99
CA PRO A 536 6.33 6.66 15.23
C PRO A 536 5.98 5.86 13.98
N THR A 537 5.34 6.50 12.99
CA THR A 537 4.94 5.83 11.74
C THR A 537 6.16 5.34 10.94
N PHE A 538 7.29 6.04 11.02
CA PHE A 538 8.52 5.65 10.30
C PHE A 538 9.25 4.47 10.96
N ARG A 539 8.88 4.05 12.18
CA ARG A 539 9.37 2.83 12.80
C ARG A 539 9.03 1.58 11.98
N THR A 540 7.99 1.64 11.15
CA THR A 540 7.62 0.54 10.24
C THR A 540 8.71 0.18 9.23
N LEU A 541 9.66 1.07 8.98
CA LEU A 541 10.83 0.86 8.12
C LEU A 541 11.98 0.13 8.81
N HIS A 542 11.89 -0.10 10.12
CA HIS A 542 12.93 -0.80 10.87
C HIS A 542 13.05 -2.27 10.42
N ASP A 543 14.27 -2.83 10.53
CA ASP A 543 14.66 -4.20 10.15
C ASP A 543 14.48 -4.57 8.66
N ILE A 544 14.28 -3.59 7.79
CA ILE A 544 14.34 -3.82 6.36
C ILE A 544 15.81 -3.83 5.93
N LYS A 545 16.32 -5.01 5.58
CA LYS A 545 17.70 -5.19 5.12
C LYS A 545 17.86 -4.71 3.67
N LEU A 546 19.06 -4.18 3.34
CA LEU A 546 19.38 -3.62 2.02
C LEU A 546 18.31 -2.61 1.53
N MET A 547 17.78 -1.84 2.47
CA MET A 547 16.73 -0.86 2.20
C MET A 547 17.19 0.19 1.20
N LYS A 548 16.38 0.40 0.17
CA LYS A 548 16.53 1.46 -0.84
C LYS A 548 15.34 2.38 -0.77
N LEU A 549 15.57 3.65 -0.50
CA LEU A 549 14.54 4.67 -0.49
C LEU A 549 14.22 5.07 -1.94
N GLN A 550 13.02 4.78 -2.40
CA GLN A 550 12.60 5.07 -3.78
C GLN A 550 11.86 6.38 -3.90
N ASN A 551 11.01 6.71 -2.91
CA ASN A 551 10.31 7.96 -2.82
C ASN A 551 10.48 8.52 -1.42
N VAL A 552 10.93 9.76 -1.32
CA VAL A 552 11.05 10.50 -0.07
C VAL A 552 10.38 11.85 -0.24
N GLY A 553 9.30 12.07 0.48
CA GLY A 553 8.65 13.35 0.62
C GLY A 553 9.19 14.10 1.83
N LEU A 554 9.63 15.31 1.62
CA LEU A 554 10.11 16.22 2.66
C LEU A 554 9.16 17.39 2.78
N SER A 555 8.72 17.68 4.01
CA SER A 555 7.90 18.84 4.32
C SER A 555 8.78 19.96 4.89
N ARG A 556 8.56 21.19 4.41
CA ARG A 556 9.29 22.37 4.84
C ARG A 556 8.31 23.43 5.33
N ALA A 557 8.73 24.26 6.26
CA ALA A 557 7.93 25.38 6.75
C ALA A 557 7.91 26.58 5.79
N ARG A 558 8.47 26.47 4.58
CA ARG A 558 8.48 27.55 3.57
C ARG A 558 7.11 27.69 2.91
N LYS A 559 6.71 28.90 2.59
CA LYS A 559 5.46 29.19 1.86
C LYS A 559 5.57 28.90 0.36
N ASP A 560 6.70 29.15 -0.23
CA ASP A 560 7.01 28.97 -1.65
C ASP A 560 7.36 27.52 -2.02
N LEU A 561 7.98 26.79 -1.13
CA LEU A 561 8.37 25.40 -1.33
C LEU A 561 8.10 24.58 -0.06
N ARG A 562 6.92 23.97 0.03
CA ARG A 562 6.47 23.24 1.21
C ARG A 562 6.78 21.80 1.22
N PHE A 563 6.71 21.24 0.05
CA PHE A 563 6.79 19.81 -0.16
C PHE A 563 7.70 19.54 -1.35
N THR A 564 8.73 18.75 -1.10
CA THR A 564 9.57 18.20 -2.16
C THR A 564 9.43 16.70 -2.18
N MET A 565 9.25 16.14 -3.36
CA MET A 565 9.25 14.71 -3.58
C MET A 565 10.51 14.34 -4.36
N HIS A 566 11.33 13.50 -3.75
CA HIS A 566 12.50 12.92 -4.39
C HIS A 566 12.16 11.51 -4.82
N VAL A 567 12.36 11.19 -6.10
CA VAL A 567 12.05 9.87 -6.67
C VAL A 567 13.27 9.32 -7.38
N GLY A 568 13.65 8.08 -7.07
CA GLY A 568 14.83 7.44 -7.67
C GLY A 568 14.99 5.98 -7.26
N ARG A 569 16.10 5.37 -7.70
CA ARG A 569 16.39 3.96 -7.34
C ARG A 569 16.83 3.78 -5.90
N ASP A 570 17.60 4.75 -5.39
CA ASP A 570 18.05 4.84 -3.99
C ASP A 570 18.39 6.29 -3.69
N ILE A 571 17.46 6.96 -3.06
CA ILE A 571 17.54 8.39 -2.79
C ILE A 571 18.47 8.68 -1.61
N ASN A 572 18.67 7.72 -0.71
CA ASN A 572 19.50 7.90 0.47
C ASN A 572 20.96 8.33 0.13
N GLN A 573 21.43 7.96 -1.06
CA GLN A 573 22.78 8.30 -1.54
C GLN A 573 22.87 9.66 -2.25
N VAL A 574 21.74 10.27 -2.58
CA VAL A 574 21.67 11.44 -3.49
C VAL A 574 21.10 12.69 -2.81
N ILE A 575 20.32 12.52 -1.75
CA ILE A 575 19.77 13.67 -1.02
C ILE A 575 20.90 14.39 -0.29
N ASN A 576 21.05 15.67 -0.64
CA ASN A 576 22.04 16.57 -0.09
C ASN A 576 21.67 16.96 1.36
N ASP A 577 22.65 17.02 2.25
CA ASP A 577 22.49 17.41 3.67
C ASP A 577 21.88 18.81 3.83
N ILE A 578 22.12 19.71 2.89
CA ILE A 578 21.57 21.07 2.90
C ILE A 578 20.06 21.05 2.63
N GLU A 579 19.59 20.14 1.77
CA GLU A 579 18.17 20.02 1.44
C GLU A 579 17.36 19.36 2.56
N THR A 580 17.99 18.49 3.33
CA THR A 580 17.34 17.74 4.41
C THR A 580 17.39 18.45 5.76
N GLY A 581 18.41 19.26 6.02
CA GLY A 581 18.68 19.87 7.33
C GLY A 581 17.57 20.79 7.88
N ASN A 582 16.71 21.31 7.01
CA ASN A 582 15.59 22.19 7.36
C ASN A 582 14.22 21.59 6.96
N ALA A 583 14.14 20.27 6.83
CA ALA A 583 12.94 19.58 6.41
C ALA A 583 12.62 18.43 7.35
N THR A 584 11.33 18.14 7.50
CA THR A 584 10.81 16.95 8.21
C THR A 584 10.36 15.91 7.21
N LYS A 585 10.38 14.63 7.61
CA LYS A 585 9.84 13.53 6.81
C LYS A 585 8.32 13.66 6.66
N SER A 586 7.83 13.63 5.44
CA SER A 586 6.39 13.63 5.16
C SER A 586 5.90 12.23 4.78
N ASN A 587 6.55 11.61 3.83
CA ASN A 587 6.29 10.21 3.45
C ASN A 587 7.55 9.57 2.92
N ILE A 588 7.65 8.26 3.14
CA ILE A 588 8.76 7.44 2.63
C ILE A 588 8.16 6.19 2.00
N PHE A 589 8.70 5.82 0.85
CA PHE A 589 8.47 4.52 0.24
C PHE A 589 9.82 3.86 -0.04
N ALA A 590 9.98 2.66 0.49
CA ALA A 590 11.21 1.90 0.44
C ALA A 590 10.99 0.49 -0.09
N THR A 591 12.03 -0.08 -0.66
CA THR A 591 12.12 -1.50 -0.99
C THR A 591 13.33 -2.11 -0.29
N GLY A 592 13.22 -3.36 0.10
CA GLY A 592 14.30 -4.08 0.77
C GLY A 592 13.94 -5.53 1.02
N PHE A 593 14.53 -6.11 2.06
CA PHE A 593 14.29 -7.50 2.45
C PHE A 593 13.93 -7.56 3.94
N GLU A 594 12.84 -8.24 4.26
CA GLU A 594 12.42 -8.58 5.62
C GLU A 594 12.33 -10.11 5.70
N ASP A 595 12.98 -10.71 6.68
CA ASP A 595 13.07 -12.18 6.85
C ASP A 595 13.52 -12.94 5.59
N GLY A 596 14.35 -12.30 4.75
CA GLY A 596 14.85 -12.87 3.51
C GLY A 596 13.91 -12.74 2.31
N GLU A 597 12.67 -12.29 2.52
CA GLU A 597 11.71 -11.98 1.46
C GLU A 597 11.81 -10.52 1.04
N ARG A 598 11.62 -10.26 -0.26
CA ARG A 598 11.56 -8.89 -0.76
C ARG A 598 10.27 -8.23 -0.31
N THR A 599 10.39 -7.08 0.31
CA THR A 599 9.28 -6.28 0.78
C THR A 599 9.30 -4.87 0.22
N THR A 600 8.13 -4.25 0.22
CA THR A 600 7.95 -2.83 -0.05
C THR A 600 7.21 -2.23 1.14
N VAL A 601 7.70 -1.12 1.68
CA VAL A 601 7.03 -0.43 2.78
C VAL A 601 6.92 1.05 2.46
N GLY A 602 5.70 1.55 2.54
CA GLY A 602 5.40 2.95 2.48
C GLY A 602 4.81 3.42 3.81
N CYS A 603 5.18 4.61 4.24
CA CYS A 603 4.62 5.24 5.42
C CYS A 603 4.56 6.75 5.27
N SER A 604 3.62 7.39 5.95
CA SER A 604 3.46 8.84 5.93
C SER A 604 3.36 9.41 7.34
N HIS A 605 3.83 10.62 7.52
CA HIS A 605 3.71 11.38 8.77
C HIS A 605 2.25 11.48 9.25
N LYS A 606 1.28 11.43 8.35
CA LYS A 606 -0.15 11.40 8.67
C LYS A 606 -0.65 10.05 9.18
N GLY A 607 0.21 9.03 9.34
CA GLY A 607 -0.13 7.74 9.97
C GLY A 607 -0.64 6.66 9.01
N LYS A 608 -0.60 6.86 7.69
CA LYS A 608 -0.90 5.81 6.71
C LYS A 608 0.35 4.97 6.47
N ILE A 609 0.19 3.66 6.52
CA ILE A 609 1.21 2.67 6.20
C ILE A 609 0.69 1.74 5.10
N TRP A 610 1.57 1.31 4.19
CA TRP A 610 1.16 0.47 3.05
C TRP A 610 2.30 -0.36 2.47
N GLU A 611 1.93 -1.40 1.73
CA GLU A 611 2.78 -2.13 0.78
C GLU A 611 2.18 -2.04 -0.63
N MET A 612 2.97 -2.34 -1.66
CA MET A 612 2.48 -2.30 -3.06
C MET A 612 1.64 -3.51 -3.44
N ASN A 613 1.53 -4.50 -2.57
CA ASN A 613 0.85 -5.75 -2.83
C ASN A 613 -0.63 -5.70 -2.41
N SER A 614 -1.42 -6.61 -2.99
CA SER A 614 -2.74 -6.99 -2.48
C SER A 614 -2.67 -8.40 -1.94
N SER A 615 -3.39 -8.70 -0.87
CA SER A 615 -3.36 -10.02 -0.22
C SER A 615 -4.70 -10.35 0.41
N PRO A 616 -4.97 -11.65 0.68
CA PRO A 616 -6.13 -12.06 1.47
C PRO A 616 -6.17 -11.37 2.84
N ILE A 617 -7.36 -11.29 3.41
CA ILE A 617 -7.59 -10.54 4.66
C ILE A 617 -6.80 -11.12 5.85
N ASN A 618 -6.65 -12.44 5.94
CA ASN A 618 -5.83 -13.08 6.97
C ASN A 618 -4.37 -12.60 6.92
N TYR A 619 -3.78 -12.48 5.72
CA TYR A 619 -2.43 -11.95 5.56
C TYR A 619 -2.35 -10.47 5.94
N TRP A 620 -3.37 -9.67 5.58
CA TRP A 620 -3.46 -8.26 6.01
C TRP A 620 -3.50 -8.16 7.55
N VAL A 621 -4.23 -9.04 8.24
CA VAL A 621 -4.26 -9.09 9.71
C VAL A 621 -2.89 -9.44 10.28
N GLU A 622 -2.19 -10.44 9.74
CA GLU A 622 -0.83 -10.79 10.17
C GLU A 622 0.17 -9.65 9.93
N TRP A 623 0.04 -8.97 8.78
CA TRP A 623 0.82 -7.77 8.51
C TRP A 623 0.55 -6.67 9.54
N CYS A 624 -0.70 -6.41 9.89
CA CYS A 624 -1.07 -5.46 10.95
C CYS A 624 -0.48 -5.83 12.31
N LYS A 625 -0.45 -7.12 12.66
CA LYS A 625 0.20 -7.61 13.91
C LYS A 625 1.68 -7.26 13.91
N ARG A 626 2.40 -7.51 12.83
CA ARG A 626 3.83 -7.14 12.70
C ARG A 626 4.04 -5.63 12.78
N MET A 627 3.25 -4.85 12.06
CA MET A 627 3.34 -3.39 12.09
C MET A 627 3.02 -2.82 13.47
N SER A 628 2.08 -3.42 14.21
CA SER A 628 1.75 -2.96 15.57
C SER A 628 2.91 -3.08 16.55
N VAL A 629 3.74 -4.11 16.43
CA VAL A 629 4.94 -4.26 17.24
C VAL A 629 5.94 -3.15 16.93
N LYS A 630 6.23 -2.91 15.66
CA LYS A 630 7.17 -1.85 15.22
C LYS A 630 6.70 -0.45 15.62
N LEU A 631 5.40 -0.15 15.44
CA LEU A 631 4.84 1.16 15.77
C LEU A 631 4.95 1.51 17.26
N ASN A 632 4.78 0.51 18.13
CA ASN A 632 4.76 0.69 19.59
C ASN A 632 6.13 0.42 20.26
N ASP A 633 7.15 0.09 19.51
CA ASP A 633 8.51 -0.11 20.03
C ASP A 633 9.25 1.22 20.14
N ASP A 634 9.29 1.79 21.33
CA ASP A 634 9.98 3.05 21.64
C ASP A 634 11.53 2.92 21.56
N THR A 635 12.08 1.71 21.44
CA THR A 635 13.53 1.50 21.26
C THR A 635 13.97 1.74 19.82
N ILE A 636 13.05 1.73 18.86
CA ILE A 636 13.31 2.03 17.45
C ILE A 636 13.39 3.54 17.25
N ASP A 637 14.58 4.04 16.90
CA ASP A 637 14.77 5.46 16.55
C ASP A 637 14.35 5.70 15.06
N PRO A 638 13.26 6.44 14.82
CA PRO A 638 12.83 6.75 13.44
C PRO A 638 13.84 7.60 12.66
N ALA A 639 14.78 8.25 13.34
CA ALA A 639 15.80 9.09 12.71
C ALA A 639 16.86 8.26 11.96
N ASP A 640 16.97 6.96 12.24
CA ASP A 640 17.94 6.09 11.56
C ASP A 640 17.64 5.88 10.07
N VAL A 641 16.39 6.09 9.65
CA VAL A 641 15.96 5.87 8.27
C VAL A 641 16.45 6.98 7.33
N LEU A 642 16.52 8.21 7.80
CA LEU A 642 17.00 9.38 7.03
C LEU A 642 17.71 10.33 8.00
N LYS A 643 19.01 10.17 8.15
CA LYS A 643 19.79 10.72 9.27
C LYS A 643 19.92 12.24 9.28
N ASN A 644 19.83 12.89 8.12
CA ASN A 644 20.16 14.32 7.98
C ASN A 644 18.93 15.24 7.96
N VAL A 645 17.74 14.73 8.24
CA VAL A 645 16.51 15.53 8.42
C VAL A 645 16.43 16.10 9.83
N MET A 646 15.56 17.12 10.02
CA MET A 646 15.26 17.61 11.36
C MET A 646 14.81 16.45 12.27
N ARG A 647 15.40 16.38 13.44
CA ARG A 647 14.94 15.42 14.46
C ARG A 647 13.63 15.88 15.06
N VAL A 648 12.80 14.93 15.34
CA VAL A 648 11.49 15.14 15.97
C VAL A 648 11.44 14.34 17.26
N GLU A 649 11.32 15.03 18.38
CA GLU A 649 11.28 14.46 19.72
C GLU A 649 9.89 14.68 20.34
N GLN A 650 9.31 13.62 20.89
CA GLN A 650 8.03 13.73 21.58
C GLN A 650 8.20 14.39 22.95
N ILE A 651 7.43 15.45 23.20
CA ILE A 651 7.37 16.13 24.47
C ILE A 651 6.39 15.35 25.38
N ARG A 652 6.88 14.92 26.54
CA ARG A 652 6.09 14.18 27.53
C ARG A 652 6.14 14.89 28.88
N GLY A 653 5.03 14.94 29.60
CA GLY A 653 4.93 15.37 30.98
C GLY A 653 5.06 16.87 31.24
N ARG A 654 5.93 17.61 30.54
CA ARG A 654 6.18 19.04 30.74
C ARG A 654 6.49 19.73 29.42
N TRP A 655 5.96 20.93 29.21
CA TRP A 655 6.36 21.81 28.13
C TRP A 655 7.82 22.27 28.26
N PRO A 656 8.60 22.35 27.15
CA PRO A 656 9.96 22.85 27.22
C PRO A 656 9.99 24.32 27.59
N GLU A 657 10.95 24.73 28.41
CA GLU A 657 11.16 26.13 28.76
C GLU A 657 11.72 26.93 27.59
N GLY A 658 11.49 28.24 27.58
CA GLY A 658 12.05 29.16 26.57
C GLY A 658 11.21 29.27 25.29
N LEU A 659 9.93 28.92 25.31
CA LEU A 659 9.00 29.26 24.22
C LEU A 659 8.73 30.76 24.26
N PHE A 660 8.93 31.45 23.15
CA PHE A 660 8.83 32.91 23.09
C PHE A 660 7.88 33.44 22.03
N TYR A 661 7.50 32.62 21.06
CA TYR A 661 6.67 33.00 19.94
C TYR A 661 5.69 31.89 19.58
N ALA A 662 4.48 32.26 19.16
CA ALA A 662 3.46 31.36 18.64
C ALA A 662 2.96 31.87 17.28
N ASP A 663 2.74 30.95 16.34
CA ASP A 663 2.16 31.23 15.03
C ASP A 663 1.06 30.22 14.71
N TRP A 664 0.20 30.58 13.77
CA TRP A 664 -0.84 29.74 13.25
C TRP A 664 -0.27 28.48 12.55
N PRO A 665 -1.07 27.40 12.47
CA PRO A 665 -0.64 26.21 11.71
C PRO A 665 -0.17 26.56 10.30
N VAL A 666 0.87 25.87 9.83
CA VAL A 666 1.40 26.08 8.49
C VAL A 666 0.33 25.83 7.40
N SER A 667 -0.59 24.91 7.64
CA SER A 667 -1.74 24.63 6.77
C SER A 667 -2.64 25.85 6.55
N ILE A 668 -2.91 26.66 7.59
CA ILE A 668 -3.67 27.90 7.47
C ILE A 668 -2.99 28.90 6.53
N ALA A 669 -1.70 29.03 6.63
CA ALA A 669 -0.93 29.93 5.76
C ALA A 669 -0.95 29.50 4.29
N ILE A 670 -1.42 28.31 4.01
CA ILE A 670 -1.43 27.68 2.68
C ILE A 670 -2.75 27.86 1.94
N GLU A 671 -3.82 27.56 2.64
CA GLU A 671 -5.14 27.59 2.06
C GLU A 671 -5.61 29.04 1.96
N ASN A 672 -5.18 29.68 0.90
CA ASN A 672 -5.77 30.95 0.50
C ASN A 672 -6.17 31.83 1.71
N GLU A 673 -5.18 32.38 2.37
CA GLU A 673 -5.26 33.23 3.58
C GLU A 673 -6.40 34.25 3.57
N GLN A 674 -6.94 34.47 2.40
CA GLN A 674 -7.94 35.45 2.09
C GLN A 674 -9.34 35.07 2.57
N ARG A 675 -9.58 33.78 2.84
CA ARG A 675 -10.91 33.27 3.13
C ARG A 675 -11.06 32.78 4.56
N ILE A 676 -9.95 32.67 5.28
CA ILE A 676 -10.02 32.16 6.64
C ILE A 676 -10.43 33.29 7.58
N SER A 677 -11.50 33.08 8.30
CA SER A 677 -12.00 33.98 9.32
C SER A 677 -12.32 33.22 10.60
N LEU A 678 -12.17 33.90 11.71
CA LEU A 678 -12.60 33.43 13.02
C LEU A 678 -13.90 34.12 13.41
N TYR A 679 -14.82 33.33 13.95
CA TYR A 679 -16.08 33.84 14.47
C TYR A 679 -16.05 33.71 16.01
N PHE A 680 -16.34 34.81 16.71
CA PHE A 680 -16.42 34.85 18.16
C PHE A 680 -17.45 35.88 18.61
N GLN A 681 -18.39 35.46 19.46
CA GLN A 681 -19.42 36.33 20.10
C GLN A 681 -20.19 37.27 19.13
N GLY A 682 -20.50 36.80 17.92
CA GLY A 682 -21.23 37.59 16.92
C GLY A 682 -20.36 38.42 15.97
N GLU A 683 -19.07 38.49 16.21
CA GLU A 683 -18.09 39.20 15.36
C GLU A 683 -17.29 38.21 14.52
N THR A 684 -16.95 38.63 13.31
CA THR A 684 -16.08 37.87 12.41
C THR A 684 -14.79 38.63 12.18
N PHE A 685 -13.66 37.95 12.38
CA PHE A 685 -12.31 38.50 12.24
C PHE A 685 -11.58 37.80 11.10
N ASN A 686 -10.98 38.57 10.18
CA ASN A 686 -10.06 37.97 9.22
C ASN A 686 -8.80 37.48 9.97
N LEU A 687 -8.30 36.32 9.61
CA LEU A 687 -7.14 35.75 10.33
C LEU A 687 -5.89 36.63 10.23
N LEU A 688 -5.75 37.43 9.16
CA LEU A 688 -4.65 38.39 9.04
C LEU A 688 -4.68 39.49 10.09
N ASP A 689 -5.86 39.79 10.65
CA ASP A 689 -6.06 40.78 11.72
C ASP A 689 -5.98 40.19 13.13
N VAL A 690 -5.81 38.86 13.24
CA VAL A 690 -5.71 38.16 14.51
C VAL A 690 -4.26 37.80 14.80
N GLU A 691 -3.79 38.18 15.97
CA GLU A 691 -2.42 37.90 16.43
C GLU A 691 -2.44 36.92 17.59
N LEU A 692 -1.42 36.07 17.66
CA LEU A 692 -1.16 35.21 18.82
C LEU A 692 -0.16 35.90 19.73
N GLY A 693 -0.50 35.99 21.02
CA GLY A 693 0.40 36.50 22.03
C GLY A 693 1.52 35.51 22.37
N LYS A 694 2.45 35.94 23.20
CA LYS A 694 3.51 35.08 23.72
C LYS A 694 2.90 33.91 24.51
N PRO A 695 3.39 32.66 24.31
CA PRO A 695 2.98 31.54 25.14
C PRO A 695 3.28 31.77 26.64
N GLU A 696 2.30 31.57 27.47
CA GLU A 696 2.38 31.69 28.94
C GLU A 696 2.24 30.28 29.53
N TYR A 697 3.03 30.00 30.59
CA TYR A 697 2.98 28.68 31.24
C TYR A 697 1.96 28.71 32.39
N ASN A 698 0.93 27.86 32.31
CA ASN A 698 -0.01 27.62 33.40
C ASN A 698 0.24 26.20 33.97
N GLY A 699 1.25 26.11 34.84
CA GLY A 699 1.78 24.85 35.33
C GLY A 699 2.67 24.11 34.31
N ALA A 700 3.03 22.86 34.61
CA ALA A 700 3.97 22.10 33.80
C ALA A 700 3.38 21.60 32.46
N ARG A 701 2.07 21.38 32.41
CA ARG A 701 1.39 20.69 31.32
C ARG A 701 0.52 21.60 30.46
N THR A 702 0.31 22.85 30.79
CA THR A 702 -0.60 23.75 30.06
C THR A 702 0.13 24.99 29.61
N LEU A 703 -0.03 25.32 28.31
CA LEU A 703 0.34 26.63 27.75
C LEU A 703 -0.92 27.41 27.47
N GLU A 704 -0.90 28.70 27.78
CA GLU A 704 -1.95 29.66 27.45
C GLU A 704 -1.41 30.63 26.40
N ILE A 705 -2.10 30.76 25.28
CA ILE A 705 -1.70 31.63 24.18
C ILE A 705 -2.82 32.65 23.97
N PRO A 706 -2.62 33.92 24.27
CA PRO A 706 -3.60 34.97 24.04
C PRO A 706 -3.91 35.11 22.54
N VAL A 707 -5.19 35.28 22.22
CA VAL A 707 -5.66 35.63 20.86
C VAL A 707 -6.03 37.11 20.87
N LEU A 708 -5.37 37.89 20.07
CA LEU A 708 -5.37 39.36 20.14
C LEU A 708 -5.86 39.94 18.81
N VAL A 709 -6.61 41.06 18.90
CA VAL A 709 -7.01 41.87 17.74
C VAL A 709 -6.84 43.35 18.06
N ALA A 710 -6.84 44.19 17.05
CA ALA A 710 -6.87 45.61 17.22
C ALA A 710 -8.20 46.05 17.84
N GLY A 711 -8.15 46.80 18.95
CA GLY A 711 -9.31 47.42 19.61
C GLY A 711 -9.78 48.68 18.88
N ASN A 712 -11.03 49.08 19.08
CA ASN A 712 -11.60 50.30 18.50
C ASN A 712 -10.92 51.60 18.97
N ASP A 713 -10.25 51.55 20.12
CA ASP A 713 -9.48 52.64 20.72
C ASP A 713 -8.01 52.70 20.25
N GLY A 714 -7.62 51.82 19.35
CA GLY A 714 -6.23 51.64 18.91
C GLY A 714 -5.35 50.84 19.87
N GLY A 715 -5.94 50.32 20.96
CA GLY A 715 -5.29 49.40 21.90
C GLY A 715 -5.40 47.94 21.43
N GLU A 716 -4.83 47.02 22.22
CA GLU A 716 -4.94 45.58 22.03
C GLU A 716 -6.15 45.04 22.76
N ARG A 717 -7.02 44.32 22.07
CA ARG A 717 -8.15 43.60 22.66
C ARG A 717 -7.85 42.10 22.63
N ARG A 718 -7.81 41.50 23.82
CA ARG A 718 -7.77 40.04 23.93
C ARG A 718 -9.15 39.46 23.63
N LEU A 719 -9.28 38.72 22.58
CA LEU A 719 -10.52 38.01 22.21
C LEU A 719 -10.75 36.83 23.15
N THR A 720 -9.74 35.99 23.28
CA THR A 720 -9.80 34.73 24.03
C THR A 720 -8.39 34.24 24.34
N THR A 721 -8.30 33.04 24.87
CA THR A 721 -7.05 32.34 25.11
C THR A 721 -7.15 30.92 24.55
N ILE A 722 -6.16 30.50 23.83
CA ILE A 722 -5.98 29.12 23.40
C ILE A 722 -5.16 28.41 24.48
N ALA A 723 -5.78 27.45 25.17
CA ALA A 723 -5.08 26.59 26.13
C ALA A 723 -4.67 25.30 25.46
N VAL A 724 -3.37 24.96 25.49
CA VAL A 724 -2.82 23.72 24.95
C VAL A 724 -2.29 22.87 26.10
N LYS A 725 -2.95 21.73 26.36
CA LYS A 725 -2.63 20.82 27.45
C LYS A 725 -1.94 19.56 26.93
N LEU A 726 -0.76 19.23 27.48
CA LEU A 726 -0.09 17.96 27.25
C LEU A 726 -0.85 16.82 27.94
N LEU A 727 -1.11 15.78 27.21
CA LEU A 727 -1.60 14.48 27.67
C LEU A 727 -0.42 13.50 27.79
N GLU A 728 -0.67 12.27 28.22
CA GLU A 728 0.37 11.23 28.26
C GLU A 728 0.90 10.91 26.86
N ASP A 729 -0.02 10.78 25.88
CA ASP A 729 0.31 10.46 24.50
C ASP A 729 -0.31 11.46 23.54
N GLY A 730 0.03 12.73 23.65
CA GLY A 730 -0.50 13.74 22.75
C GLY A 730 -0.72 15.09 23.43
N TYR A 731 -1.61 15.87 22.87
CA TYR A 731 -2.03 17.17 23.40
C TYR A 731 -3.54 17.36 23.14
N LYS A 732 -4.11 18.30 23.87
CA LYS A 732 -5.50 18.73 23.67
C LYS A 732 -5.56 20.25 23.71
N THR A 733 -6.26 20.83 22.74
CA THR A 733 -6.48 22.26 22.65
C THR A 733 -7.86 22.61 23.19
N SER A 734 -7.98 23.75 23.84
CA SER A 734 -9.26 24.31 24.29
C SER A 734 -9.33 25.80 23.96
N CYS A 735 -10.35 26.18 23.23
CA CYS A 735 -10.63 27.56 22.85
C CYS A 735 -12.14 27.76 22.72
N PRO A 736 -12.85 27.81 23.87
CA PRO A 736 -14.31 27.78 23.86
C PRO A 736 -14.93 28.99 23.16
N GLY A 737 -15.97 28.73 22.35
CA GLY A 737 -16.77 29.75 21.69
C GLY A 737 -16.17 30.33 20.39
N VAL A 738 -14.96 29.94 20.00
CA VAL A 738 -14.34 30.38 18.75
C VAL A 738 -14.56 29.32 17.66
N LYS A 739 -14.99 29.75 16.49
CA LYS A 739 -15.09 28.90 15.31
C LYS A 739 -14.21 29.41 14.19
N ILE A 740 -13.65 28.48 13.40
CA ILE A 740 -13.02 28.77 12.11
C ILE A 740 -14.08 28.56 11.02
N LEU A 741 -14.16 29.48 10.06
CA LEU A 741 -15.23 29.47 9.04
C LEU A 741 -14.82 28.83 7.71
N TYR A 742 -13.55 28.58 7.48
CA TYR A 742 -13.03 27.98 6.24
C TYR A 742 -11.91 26.95 6.54
N PRO A 743 -11.79 25.82 5.82
CA PRO A 743 -12.61 25.38 4.68
C PRO A 743 -14.04 24.94 5.06
N HIS A 744 -14.25 24.56 6.30
CA HIS A 744 -15.57 24.21 6.88
C HIS A 744 -15.73 24.88 8.23
N GLU A 745 -16.97 25.29 8.55
CA GLU A 745 -17.26 25.81 9.86
C GLU A 745 -17.07 24.70 10.92
N MET A 746 -16.16 24.93 11.85
CA MET A 746 -15.86 24.02 12.97
C MET A 746 -15.32 24.76 14.18
N PRO A 747 -15.39 24.19 15.39
CA PRO A 747 -14.72 24.73 16.56
C PRO A 747 -13.20 24.87 16.31
N LEU A 748 -12.63 26.01 16.74
CA LEU A 748 -11.19 26.28 16.53
C LEU A 748 -10.31 25.28 17.26
N ASP A 749 -10.70 24.85 18.45
CA ASP A 749 -9.96 23.85 19.22
C ASP A 749 -9.91 22.48 18.52
N SER A 750 -11.02 22.06 17.90
CA SER A 750 -11.08 20.83 17.11
C SER A 750 -10.17 20.91 15.86
N TYR A 751 -10.09 22.07 15.23
CA TYR A 751 -9.16 22.32 14.13
C TYR A 751 -7.71 22.22 14.60
N LEU A 752 -7.38 22.88 15.72
CA LEU A 752 -6.01 22.92 16.27
C LEU A 752 -5.55 21.59 16.88
N ASP A 753 -6.47 20.70 17.25
CA ASP A 753 -6.13 19.32 17.64
C ASP A 753 -5.59 18.50 16.45
N GLY A 754 -6.06 18.79 15.23
CA GLY A 754 -5.59 18.15 13.99
C GLY A 754 -4.39 18.85 13.35
N GLU A 755 -4.38 20.19 13.42
CA GLU A 755 -3.37 21.07 12.81
C GLU A 755 -2.79 21.99 13.88
N PRO A 756 -1.70 21.58 14.56
CA PRO A 756 -1.20 22.29 15.73
C PRO A 756 -0.58 23.64 15.42
N LEU A 757 -0.62 24.54 16.40
CA LEU A 757 0.13 25.80 16.40
C LEU A 757 1.62 25.55 16.28
N VAL A 758 2.33 26.51 15.67
CA VAL A 758 3.79 26.53 15.59
C VAL A 758 4.34 27.38 16.72
N LEU A 759 5.15 26.79 17.59
CA LEU A 759 5.80 27.50 18.68
C LEU A 759 7.31 27.52 18.46
N LEU A 760 7.95 28.68 18.66
CA LEU A 760 9.40 28.83 18.55
C LEU A 760 10.03 28.90 19.94
N LYS A 761 11.14 28.19 20.09
CA LYS A 761 11.95 28.14 21.30
C LYS A 761 13.29 28.88 21.07
N VAL A 762 13.83 29.47 22.12
CA VAL A 762 15.07 30.26 22.10
C VAL A 762 16.31 29.53 21.56
N ASP A 763 16.32 28.20 21.53
CA ASP A 763 17.42 27.40 20.98
C ASP A 763 17.26 27.09 19.47
N GLY A 764 16.33 27.70 18.78
CA GLY A 764 16.04 27.47 17.39
C GLY A 764 15.15 26.26 17.09
N SER A 765 14.76 25.50 18.10
CA SER A 765 13.81 24.43 17.91
C SER A 765 12.38 24.94 17.74
N MET A 766 11.60 24.19 16.97
CA MET A 766 10.18 24.43 16.71
C MET A 766 9.33 23.38 17.41
N VAL A 767 8.22 23.76 17.97
CA VAL A 767 7.30 22.84 18.60
C VAL A 767 5.96 22.89 17.86
N GLN A 768 5.46 21.73 17.46
CA GLN A 768 4.15 21.54 16.84
C GLN A 768 3.41 20.40 17.55
N GLY A 769 2.25 20.70 18.12
CA GLY A 769 1.54 19.75 18.99
C GLY A 769 2.41 19.35 20.18
N ASN A 770 2.62 18.06 20.37
CA ASN A 770 3.51 17.53 21.42
C ASN A 770 4.88 17.07 20.88
N TYR A 771 5.31 17.60 19.73
CA TYR A 771 6.60 17.28 19.11
C TYR A 771 7.50 18.50 19.01
N ARG A 772 8.75 18.33 19.43
CA ARG A 772 9.84 19.28 19.26
C ARG A 772 10.66 18.88 18.04
N GLN A 773 10.85 19.82 17.12
CA GLN A 773 11.63 19.65 15.91
C GLN A 773 12.92 20.48 16.00
N TYR A 774 14.08 19.87 15.77
CA TYR A 774 15.35 20.57 15.82
C TYR A 774 16.35 19.94 14.83
N SER A 775 17.22 20.75 14.27
CA SER A 775 18.32 20.27 13.43
C SER A 775 19.50 19.84 14.29
N LEU A 776 20.15 18.73 13.95
CA LEU A 776 21.39 18.28 14.62
C LEU A 776 22.50 19.30 14.47
N ASN A 777 22.51 20.06 13.39
CA ASN A 777 23.47 21.14 13.12
C ASN A 777 23.14 22.45 13.88
N SER A 778 22.03 22.49 14.61
CA SER A 778 21.54 23.66 15.32
C SER A 778 22.09 23.80 16.76
N VAL A 779 23.08 23.04 17.14
CA VAL A 779 23.73 23.15 18.46
C VAL A 779 24.24 24.58 18.75
N ASP A 780 24.34 25.41 17.68
CA ASP A 780 24.62 26.84 17.77
C ASP A 780 23.89 27.61 16.65
N VAL A 781 22.53 27.74 16.74
CA VAL A 781 21.81 28.68 15.89
C VAL A 781 22.24 30.09 16.30
N LYS A 782 23.29 30.59 15.67
CA LYS A 782 23.78 31.97 15.85
C LYS A 782 23.47 32.78 14.62
N LEU A 783 23.08 34.00 14.83
CA LEU A 783 23.03 34.96 13.74
C LEU A 783 24.42 35.08 13.10
N PRO A 784 24.56 34.94 11.76
CA PRO A 784 25.82 35.18 11.10
C PRO A 784 26.35 36.60 11.44
N ALA A 785 27.62 36.72 11.85
CA ALA A 785 28.20 37.97 12.32
C ALA A 785 28.10 39.14 11.31
N GLY A 786 28.10 38.83 10.01
CA GLY A 786 27.95 39.83 8.95
C GLY A 786 26.55 40.45 8.81
N LEU A 787 25.53 39.93 9.55
CA LEU A 787 24.16 40.46 9.52
C LEU A 787 23.91 41.53 10.61
N LEU A 788 24.84 41.73 11.57
CA LEU A 788 24.83 42.81 12.54
C LEU A 788 25.45 44.06 11.94
N GLU A 789 24.66 45.14 11.80
CA GLU A 789 25.10 46.42 11.30
C GLU A 789 25.11 47.49 12.41
N PRO A 790 26.25 47.91 12.93
CA PRO A 790 26.31 48.95 13.97
C PRO A 790 26.01 50.34 13.40
N TRP A 791 25.02 51.01 13.97
CA TRP A 791 24.74 52.41 13.67
C TRP A 791 25.12 53.33 14.84
N ASN A 792 25.74 54.45 14.56
CA ASN A 792 25.98 55.49 15.52
C ASN A 792 24.72 56.37 15.65
N TRP A 793 24.07 56.30 16.81
CA TRP A 793 22.81 56.97 17.06
C TRP A 793 22.96 58.49 17.37
N GLY A 794 24.17 58.99 17.54
CA GLY A 794 24.42 60.40 17.82
C GLY A 794 23.65 60.96 19.02
N THR A 795 22.81 61.95 18.79
CA THR A 795 21.97 62.59 19.84
C THR A 795 20.58 61.99 19.95
N THR A 796 20.31 60.89 19.23
CA THR A 796 18.99 60.23 19.25
C THR A 796 18.67 59.69 20.63
N LYS A 797 17.42 59.90 21.07
CA LYS A 797 16.88 59.35 22.33
C LYS A 797 16.50 57.88 22.12
N ILE A 798 17.45 56.98 22.16
CA ILE A 798 17.24 55.54 21.87
C ILE A 798 16.25 54.85 22.84
N HIS A 799 15.87 55.52 23.94
CA HIS A 799 14.82 55.08 24.84
C HIS A 799 13.40 55.45 24.38
N GLN A 800 13.29 56.14 23.27
CA GLN A 800 12.02 56.48 22.63
C GLN A 800 11.91 55.85 21.28
N GLU A 801 10.95 54.94 21.15
CA GLU A 801 10.73 54.12 19.96
C GLU A 801 10.03 54.90 18.83
N SER A 802 8.79 55.30 19.14
CA SER A 802 7.86 55.86 18.18
C SER A 802 8.19 57.32 17.80
N MET A 803 8.07 57.62 16.53
CA MET A 803 8.13 59.02 16.05
C MET A 803 6.80 59.76 16.28
N ARG A 804 5.72 59.09 16.65
CA ARG A 804 4.39 59.64 16.89
C ARG A 804 3.85 60.50 15.74
N ALA A 805 2.66 61.05 15.92
CA ALA A 805 2.04 61.92 14.88
C ALA A 805 2.86 63.21 14.65
N GLU A 806 3.62 63.72 15.64
CA GLU A 806 4.47 64.91 15.53
C GLU A 806 5.74 64.66 14.69
N ARG A 807 5.92 63.44 14.19
CA ARG A 807 7.09 63.06 13.34
C ARG A 807 8.43 63.40 13.99
N ARG A 808 8.60 63.00 15.27
CA ARG A 808 9.83 63.26 16.02
C ARG A 808 11.04 62.64 15.34
N THR A 809 12.06 63.44 15.15
CA THR A 809 13.35 63.07 14.52
C THR A 809 14.35 62.48 15.53
N ASP A 810 14.13 62.69 16.86
CA ASP A 810 15.01 62.25 17.93
C ASP A 810 14.65 60.87 18.51
N SER A 811 13.69 60.12 17.90
CA SER A 811 13.30 58.76 18.25
C SER A 811 14.00 57.71 17.40
N VAL A 812 13.93 56.43 17.79
CA VAL A 812 14.53 55.33 17.00
C VAL A 812 13.91 55.26 15.60
N GLN A 813 12.59 55.34 15.48
CA GLN A 813 11.91 55.34 14.20
C GLN A 813 12.24 56.57 13.37
N GLY A 814 12.30 57.76 13.99
CA GLY A 814 12.63 59.01 13.34
C GLY A 814 14.07 59.02 12.77
N PHE A 815 15.03 58.53 13.53
CA PHE A 815 16.41 58.38 13.06
C PHE A 815 16.51 57.32 11.96
N THR A 816 15.81 56.19 12.09
CA THR A 816 15.77 55.15 11.06
C THR A 816 15.24 55.74 9.76
N PHE A 817 14.08 56.41 9.79
CA PHE A 817 13.52 57.10 8.62
C PHE A 817 14.54 58.06 7.97
N ALA A 818 15.16 58.95 8.74
CA ALA A 818 16.13 59.89 8.20
C ALA A 818 17.33 59.20 7.53
N LYS A 819 17.71 58.03 7.98
CA LYS A 819 18.82 57.24 7.40
C LYS A 819 18.47 56.54 6.11
N ILE A 820 17.22 56.11 5.93
CA ILE A 820 16.79 55.27 4.79
C ILE A 820 16.02 56.03 3.72
N ALA A 821 15.51 57.22 4.04
CA ALA A 821 14.54 57.91 3.21
C ALA A 821 15.00 58.07 1.75
N ASP A 822 16.28 58.28 1.49
CA ASP A 822 16.79 58.55 0.15
C ASP A 822 16.80 57.31 -0.76
N ASP A 823 16.82 56.11 -0.16
CA ASP A 823 16.92 54.87 -0.89
C ASP A 823 15.55 54.36 -1.38
N TYR A 824 14.43 54.97 -0.95
CA TYR A 824 13.09 54.51 -1.23
C TYR A 824 12.20 55.56 -1.86
N SER A 825 11.26 55.14 -2.72
CA SER A 825 10.25 56.01 -3.30
C SER A 825 9.08 56.27 -2.37
N ILE A 826 8.77 55.34 -1.50
CA ILE A 826 7.72 55.47 -0.47
C ILE A 826 8.28 54.98 0.85
N VAL A 827 8.00 55.74 1.93
CA VAL A 827 8.21 55.30 3.29
C VAL A 827 6.93 55.60 4.07
N PHE A 828 6.37 54.54 4.66
CA PHE A 828 5.12 54.55 5.38
C PHE A 828 5.36 54.25 6.88
N ASN A 829 4.84 55.06 7.75
CA ASN A 829 4.83 54.82 9.20
C ASN A 829 3.60 54.02 9.54
N ASP A 830 3.79 52.72 9.80
CA ASP A 830 2.71 51.82 10.14
C ASP A 830 2.67 51.46 11.64
N ASP A 831 3.49 52.17 12.45
CA ASP A 831 3.57 52.02 13.90
C ASP A 831 2.19 51.98 14.56
N GLY A 832 2.03 51.10 15.51
CA GLY A 832 0.82 50.87 16.28
C GLY A 832 0.13 49.52 16.00
N LYS A 833 -0.83 49.16 16.81
CA LYS A 833 -1.49 47.85 16.82
C LYS A 833 -2.00 47.40 15.43
N GLY A 834 -1.75 46.15 15.07
CA GLY A 834 -2.10 45.60 13.77
C GLY A 834 -1.19 46.10 12.65
N GLU A 835 -0.01 46.57 12.97
CA GLU A 835 1.03 46.98 12.03
C GLU A 835 1.59 45.83 11.21
N ILE A 836 2.04 46.15 10.00
CA ILE A 836 2.86 45.27 9.16
C ILE A 836 4.29 45.29 9.69
N ALA A 837 4.82 46.49 9.92
CA ALA A 837 6.11 46.81 10.52
C ALA A 837 6.07 48.27 10.97
N ASP A 838 6.94 48.71 11.87
CA ASP A 838 6.99 50.11 12.29
C ASP A 838 7.17 51.06 11.11
N LEU A 839 8.12 50.77 10.23
CA LEU A 839 8.28 51.47 8.96
C LEU A 839 8.26 50.51 7.81
N VAL A 840 7.45 50.82 6.79
CA VAL A 840 7.35 50.10 5.53
C VAL A 840 8.00 50.98 4.44
N ALA A 841 9.12 50.50 3.91
CA ALA A 841 9.89 51.26 2.90
C ALA A 841 9.83 50.52 1.55
N ILE A 842 9.40 51.24 0.51
CA ILE A 842 9.10 50.63 -0.79
C ILE A 842 9.91 51.34 -1.88
N ARG A 843 10.52 50.53 -2.75
CA ARG A 843 11.17 50.98 -3.98
C ARG A 843 10.80 50.09 -5.14
N GLU A 844 10.67 50.70 -6.30
CA GLU A 844 10.34 50.00 -7.53
C GLU A 844 11.56 49.81 -8.41
N SER A 845 11.65 48.70 -9.09
CA SER A 845 12.57 48.46 -10.20
C SER A 845 11.76 48.02 -11.45
N LYS A 846 12.43 47.71 -12.55
CA LYS A 846 11.78 47.39 -13.82
C LYS A 846 10.76 46.22 -13.72
N ASP A 847 11.10 45.20 -12.97
CA ASP A 847 10.31 43.94 -12.95
C ASP A 847 9.94 43.49 -11.50
N ALA A 848 10.28 44.30 -10.48
CA ALA A 848 10.04 43.95 -9.08
C ALA A 848 9.74 45.18 -8.21
N ILE A 849 8.95 44.96 -7.17
CA ILE A 849 8.69 45.90 -6.09
C ILE A 849 9.37 45.36 -4.83
N TYR A 850 10.35 46.10 -4.34
CA TYR A 850 11.06 45.76 -3.11
C TYR A 850 10.37 46.41 -1.92
N VAL A 851 10.09 45.63 -0.89
CA VAL A 851 9.43 46.05 0.34
C VAL A 851 10.33 45.69 1.51
N ASP A 852 10.94 46.70 2.15
CA ASP A 852 11.77 46.51 3.33
C ASP A 852 10.94 46.85 4.59
N LEU A 853 10.78 45.87 5.48
CA LEU A 853 9.99 45.99 6.71
C LEU A 853 10.91 46.22 7.89
N TYR A 854 10.87 47.43 8.46
CA TYR A 854 11.69 47.82 9.60
C TYR A 854 10.91 47.66 10.89
N HIS A 855 11.38 46.78 11.75
CA HIS A 855 10.88 46.58 13.12
C HIS A 855 11.80 47.29 14.10
N CYS A 856 11.31 48.32 14.72
CA CYS A 856 12.07 49.19 15.58
C CYS A 856 11.69 48.95 17.05
N LYS A 857 12.67 48.91 17.94
CA LYS A 857 12.43 48.84 19.37
C LYS A 857 13.35 49.78 20.14
N PHE A 858 12.92 50.26 21.29
CA PHE A 858 13.71 51.18 22.09
C PHE A 858 14.73 50.47 22.98
N CYS A 859 15.70 51.23 23.50
CA CYS A 859 16.59 50.76 24.57
C CYS A 859 16.04 51.20 25.92
N PRO A 860 15.61 50.26 26.79
CA PRO A 860 15.12 50.61 28.10
C PRO A 860 16.14 51.36 28.96
N MET A 861 15.67 52.33 29.76
CA MET A 861 16.52 53.03 30.71
C MET A 861 16.78 52.21 31.95
N THR A 862 18.03 52.21 32.41
CA THR A 862 18.44 51.62 33.69
C THR A 862 19.17 52.74 34.44
N ASP A 863 18.72 53.10 35.64
CA ASP A 863 19.23 54.20 36.46
C ASP A 863 19.24 55.54 35.71
N GLY A 864 18.22 55.79 34.91
CA GLY A 864 18.07 57.04 34.16
C GLY A 864 18.90 57.14 32.86
N VAL A 865 19.63 56.07 32.47
CA VAL A 865 20.49 56.04 31.27
C VAL A 865 20.04 54.88 30.37
N ALA A 866 19.86 55.17 29.08
CA ALA A 866 19.67 54.17 28.06
C ALA A 866 21.04 53.63 27.59
N ALA A 867 21.44 52.46 28.11
CA ALA A 867 22.73 51.87 27.80
C ALA A 867 22.58 50.54 27.01
N PRO A 868 23.11 50.51 25.79
CA PRO A 868 23.15 49.25 25.01
C PRO A 868 23.92 48.15 25.77
N GLY A 869 23.45 46.91 25.74
CA GLY A 869 24.03 45.83 26.56
C GLY A 869 23.64 44.43 26.06
N ALA A 870 23.70 43.50 27.02
CA ALA A 870 23.54 42.05 26.74
C ALA A 870 22.21 41.48 27.25
N ARG A 871 21.16 42.30 27.52
CA ARG A 871 19.87 41.84 28.01
C ARG A 871 19.09 41.13 26.90
N VAL A 872 18.74 39.88 27.16
CA VAL A 872 18.00 39.02 26.21
C VAL A 872 16.54 39.48 26.05
N ALA A 873 15.92 40.00 27.09
CA ALA A 873 14.53 40.48 27.04
C ALA A 873 14.28 41.53 25.94
N ASP A 874 15.27 42.36 25.65
CA ASP A 874 15.16 43.43 24.65
C ASP A 874 15.04 42.88 23.21
N VAL A 875 15.32 41.58 22.99
CA VAL A 875 15.36 40.94 21.68
C VAL A 875 14.07 40.15 21.40
N TYR A 876 13.40 39.63 22.40
CA TYR A 876 12.23 38.77 22.23
C TYR A 876 11.10 39.43 21.44
N GLU A 877 10.76 40.65 21.83
CA GLU A 877 9.62 41.36 21.24
C GLU A 877 9.87 41.73 19.78
N VAL A 878 11.01 42.33 19.46
CA VAL A 878 11.33 42.72 18.08
C VAL A 878 11.51 41.51 17.15
N CYS A 879 12.07 40.42 17.66
CA CYS A 879 12.17 39.17 16.92
C CYS A 879 10.79 38.55 16.66
N GLY A 880 9.89 38.63 17.65
CA GLY A 880 8.51 38.21 17.49
C GLY A 880 7.76 39.02 16.44
N GLN A 881 7.92 40.37 16.46
CA GLN A 881 7.33 41.26 15.45
C GLN A 881 7.83 40.95 14.04
N ALA A 882 9.15 40.85 13.86
CA ALA A 882 9.74 40.49 12.57
C ALA A 882 9.28 39.12 12.05
N SER A 883 9.21 38.12 12.92
CA SER A 883 8.72 36.79 12.57
C SER A 883 7.24 36.78 12.13
N ARG A 884 6.40 37.59 12.79
CA ARG A 884 4.97 37.75 12.47
C ARG A 884 4.76 38.37 11.08
N SER A 885 5.62 39.28 10.65
CA SER A 885 5.48 39.99 9.38
C SER A 885 5.68 39.12 8.17
N VAL A 886 6.18 37.91 8.34
CA VAL A 886 6.29 36.89 7.27
C VAL A 886 4.92 36.54 6.68
N LYS A 887 3.83 36.72 7.43
CA LYS A 887 2.46 36.53 6.93
C LYS A 887 2.10 37.39 5.71
N TRP A 888 2.78 38.52 5.51
CA TRP A 888 2.53 39.42 4.41
C TRP A 888 3.22 38.99 3.09
N LEU A 889 4.13 38.04 3.16
CA LEU A 889 4.66 37.40 1.96
C LEU A 889 3.49 36.76 1.19
N TYR A 890 3.42 36.95 -0.11
CA TYR A 890 2.43 36.34 -1.00
C TYR A 890 0.98 36.89 -0.87
N THR A 891 0.74 37.96 -0.14
CA THR A 891 -0.59 38.56 -0.02
C THR A 891 -0.93 39.54 -1.17
N GLY A 892 0.06 39.85 -2.03
CA GLY A 892 -0.15 40.69 -3.25
C GLY A 892 -0.79 42.04 -2.97
N ASP A 893 -1.92 42.32 -3.61
CA ASP A 893 -2.67 43.55 -3.47
C ASP A 893 -3.20 43.84 -2.06
N LYS A 894 -3.41 42.81 -1.26
CA LYS A 894 -3.87 42.98 0.15
C LYS A 894 -2.88 43.67 1.05
N PHE A 895 -1.57 43.47 0.81
CA PHE A 895 -0.55 44.22 1.49
C PHE A 895 -0.75 45.70 1.28
N PHE A 896 -0.94 46.14 0.02
CA PHE A 896 -1.20 47.55 -0.31
C PHE A 896 -2.57 48.01 0.19
N ASN A 897 -3.59 47.20 0.09
CA ASN A 897 -4.94 47.51 0.61
C ASN A 897 -4.85 47.78 2.11
N ARG A 898 -4.10 46.93 2.87
CA ARG A 898 -3.90 47.16 4.31
C ARG A 898 -3.22 48.51 4.60
N LEU A 899 -2.19 48.86 3.87
CA LEU A 899 -1.53 50.19 4.03
C LEU A 899 -2.50 51.33 3.74
N MET A 900 -3.30 51.20 2.68
CA MET A 900 -4.31 52.22 2.28
C MET A 900 -5.41 52.35 3.33
N ASP A 901 -5.93 51.24 3.88
CA ASP A 901 -6.95 51.26 4.94
C ASP A 901 -6.42 51.95 6.19
N ARG A 902 -5.21 51.58 6.62
CA ARG A 902 -4.57 52.21 7.76
C ARG A 902 -4.28 53.71 7.52
N TYR A 903 -3.90 54.03 6.33
CA TYR A 903 -3.74 55.44 5.94
C TYR A 903 -5.04 56.24 6.08
N GLN A 904 -6.12 55.76 5.50
CA GLN A 904 -7.45 56.40 5.55
C GLN A 904 -7.97 56.52 6.99
N GLN A 905 -7.81 55.48 7.82
CA GLN A 905 -8.24 55.51 9.21
C GLN A 905 -7.41 56.50 10.05
N SER A 906 -6.10 56.64 9.75
CA SER A 906 -5.24 57.56 10.48
C SER A 906 -5.51 59.02 10.15
N LEU A 907 -5.93 59.29 8.91
CA LEU A 907 -6.34 60.67 8.53
C LEU A 907 -7.58 61.14 9.31
N LEU A 908 -8.47 60.26 9.72
CA LEU A 908 -9.61 60.63 10.60
C LEU A 908 -9.15 61.07 12.00
N LYS A 909 -7.86 60.82 12.35
CA LYS A 909 -7.23 61.17 13.58
C LYS A 909 -6.13 62.26 13.38
N ASP A 910 -6.15 62.98 12.27
CA ASP A 910 -5.16 64.00 11.87
C ASP A 910 -3.72 63.45 11.82
N PHE A 911 -3.55 62.15 11.53
CA PHE A 911 -2.25 61.53 11.44
C PHE A 911 -1.95 61.03 10.02
N ASP A 912 -1.02 61.72 9.35
CA ASP A 912 -0.51 61.30 8.06
C ASP A 912 0.63 60.27 8.19
N ARG A 913 0.35 59.02 7.80
CA ARG A 913 1.32 57.93 7.87
C ARG A 913 2.35 57.92 6.75
N ILE A 914 2.14 58.65 5.65
CA ILE A 914 3.10 58.69 4.54
C ILE A 914 4.20 59.69 4.87
N LEU A 915 5.39 59.15 5.20
CA LEU A 915 6.56 59.97 5.51
C LEU A 915 7.27 60.46 4.23
N LYS A 916 7.25 59.64 3.19
CA LYS A 916 7.78 59.95 1.86
C LYS A 916 6.90 59.31 0.80
N GLY A 917 6.67 59.98 -0.33
CA GLY A 917 5.80 59.49 -1.40
C GLY A 917 4.39 60.08 -1.29
N THR A 918 3.45 59.47 -2.02
CA THR A 918 2.04 59.88 -2.08
C THR A 918 1.08 58.68 -2.06
N PRO A 919 -0.21 58.88 -1.66
CA PRO A 919 -1.20 57.80 -1.72
C PRO A 919 -1.43 57.28 -3.14
N GLN A 920 -1.30 58.13 -4.14
CA GLN A 920 -1.43 57.75 -5.56
C GLN A 920 -0.32 56.78 -5.98
N GLN A 921 0.93 56.99 -5.49
CA GLN A 921 2.02 56.05 -5.72
C GLN A 921 1.76 54.67 -5.10
N LEU A 922 1.19 54.61 -3.88
CA LEU A 922 0.79 53.34 -3.27
C LEU A 922 -0.27 52.62 -4.12
N GLU A 923 -1.24 53.37 -4.66
CA GLU A 923 -2.26 52.80 -5.54
C GLU A 923 -1.69 52.26 -6.85
N ILE A 924 -0.73 53.00 -7.45
CA ILE A 924 -0.01 52.55 -8.64
C ILE A 924 0.72 51.25 -8.36
N LEU A 925 1.45 51.16 -7.26
CA LEU A 925 2.20 49.96 -6.88
C LEU A 925 1.25 48.77 -6.57
N ARG A 926 0.11 49.03 -5.95
CA ARG A 926 -0.94 48.01 -5.76
C ARG A 926 -1.37 47.39 -7.08
N ASN A 927 -1.60 48.23 -8.10
CA ASN A 927 -2.02 47.72 -9.40
C ASN A 927 -0.88 46.98 -10.13
N LYS A 928 0.37 47.42 -9.94
CA LYS A 928 1.55 46.79 -10.51
C LYS A 928 1.92 45.45 -9.85
N CYS A 929 1.48 45.17 -8.63
CA CYS A 929 1.81 43.89 -7.94
C CYS A 929 1.26 42.64 -8.63
N HIS A 930 0.38 42.81 -9.65
CA HIS A 930 -0.08 41.71 -10.48
C HIS A 930 0.91 41.32 -11.60
N ASP A 931 1.80 42.25 -11.97
CA ASP A 931 2.78 42.10 -13.06
C ASP A 931 4.24 42.17 -12.57
N HIS A 932 4.46 42.56 -11.32
CA HIS A 932 5.77 42.71 -10.71
C HIS A 932 5.93 41.79 -9.52
N GLU A 933 7.08 41.18 -9.40
CA GLU A 933 7.41 40.36 -8.22
C GLU A 933 7.53 41.23 -6.97
N LEU A 934 6.86 40.85 -5.88
CA LEU A 934 7.00 41.45 -4.56
C LEU A 934 8.14 40.78 -3.79
N ILE A 935 9.21 41.52 -3.52
CA ILE A 935 10.39 41.03 -2.82
C ILE A 935 10.46 41.70 -1.44
N PHE A 936 10.26 40.90 -0.39
CA PHE A 936 10.31 41.40 0.98
C PHE A 936 11.67 41.20 1.62
N LYS A 937 12.08 42.19 2.42
CA LYS A 937 13.25 42.14 3.28
C LYS A 937 12.85 42.54 4.71
N PHE A 938 13.36 41.83 5.70
CA PHE A 938 13.06 42.05 7.10
C PHE A 938 14.25 42.68 7.80
N VAL A 939 14.03 43.80 8.47
CA VAL A 939 15.08 44.56 9.15
C VAL A 939 14.69 44.78 10.62
N ILE A 940 15.52 44.29 11.49
CA ILE A 940 15.39 44.50 12.95
C ILE A 940 16.24 45.71 13.34
N VAL A 941 15.64 46.70 13.98
CA VAL A 941 16.32 47.90 14.49
C VAL A 941 16.26 47.89 16.01
N GLN A 942 17.35 47.48 16.67
CA GLN A 942 17.37 47.30 18.13
C GLN A 942 18.62 47.98 18.73
N PRO A 943 18.54 49.28 19.08
CA PRO A 943 19.65 50.02 19.68
C PRO A 943 20.06 49.54 21.09
N ALA A 944 19.25 48.74 21.76
CA ALA A 944 19.61 48.13 23.04
C ALA A 944 20.70 47.06 22.94
N ILE A 945 20.96 46.53 21.77
CA ILE A 945 22.04 45.56 21.51
C ILE A 945 23.31 46.35 21.21
N SER A 946 24.43 46.04 21.86
CA SER A 946 25.76 46.54 21.46
C SER A 946 26.48 45.46 20.65
N ALA A 947 26.98 45.84 19.46
CA ALA A 947 27.76 44.93 18.62
C ALA A 947 29.01 44.37 19.34
N GLN A 948 29.58 45.15 20.24
CA GLN A 948 30.77 44.76 21.02
C GLN A 948 30.43 43.88 22.24
N LYS A 949 29.19 43.98 22.77
CA LYS A 949 28.79 43.33 24.03
C LYS A 949 27.64 42.34 23.83
N VAL A 950 27.33 41.97 22.60
CA VAL A 950 26.25 41.05 22.28
C VAL A 950 26.46 39.71 22.98
N SER A 951 25.46 39.22 23.71
CA SER A 951 25.54 37.93 24.42
C SER A 951 25.26 36.77 23.49
N LYS A 952 25.71 35.57 23.89
CA LYS A 952 25.38 34.32 23.17
C LYS A 952 23.87 34.08 23.11
N GLU A 953 23.16 34.40 24.17
CA GLU A 953 21.71 34.25 24.28
C GLU A 953 20.98 35.22 23.34
N GLN A 954 21.42 36.47 23.22
CA GLN A 954 20.89 37.43 22.26
C GLN A 954 21.09 36.91 20.81
N LEU A 955 22.31 36.44 20.49
CA LEU A 955 22.59 35.85 19.20
C LEU A 955 21.77 34.59 18.89
N ALA A 956 21.44 33.80 19.91
CA ALA A 956 20.60 32.62 19.76
C ALA A 956 19.16 33.02 19.39
N VAL A 957 18.57 33.99 20.07
CA VAL A 957 17.19 34.46 19.78
C VAL A 957 17.12 35.10 18.38
N LEU A 958 18.09 35.98 18.05
CA LEU A 958 18.19 36.56 16.72
C LEU A 958 18.42 35.50 15.63
N GLY A 959 19.25 34.51 15.91
CA GLY A 959 19.50 33.39 15.02
C GLY A 959 18.26 32.49 14.80
N THR A 960 17.45 32.30 15.83
CA THR A 960 16.16 31.58 15.74
C THR A 960 15.20 32.34 14.83
N SER A 961 15.00 33.64 15.06
CA SER A 961 14.15 34.46 14.20
C SER A 961 14.68 34.52 12.76
N TYR A 962 15.99 34.64 12.58
CA TYR A 962 16.63 34.57 11.29
C TYR A 962 16.35 33.25 10.56
N SER A 963 16.57 32.12 11.22
CA SER A 963 16.32 30.79 10.65
C SER A 963 14.85 30.61 10.27
N TYR A 964 13.94 31.06 11.12
CA TYR A 964 12.50 31.01 10.84
C TYR A 964 12.13 31.87 9.63
N ILE A 965 12.50 33.16 9.62
CA ILE A 965 12.22 34.09 8.53
C ILE A 965 12.84 33.57 7.23
N LYS A 966 14.11 33.15 7.25
CA LYS A 966 14.80 32.62 6.09
C LYS A 966 14.18 31.34 5.56
N SER A 967 13.73 30.45 6.45
CA SER A 967 13.08 29.20 6.04
C SER A 967 11.76 29.42 5.30
N ILE A 968 11.05 30.51 5.60
CA ILE A 968 9.76 30.85 4.98
C ILE A 968 9.93 31.78 3.78
N SER A 969 10.78 32.82 3.89
CA SER A 969 10.92 33.86 2.86
C SER A 969 12.05 33.60 1.87
N GLY A 970 13.01 32.75 2.20
CA GLY A 970 14.26 32.62 1.45
C GLY A 970 15.23 33.81 1.63
N SER A 971 14.80 34.89 2.29
CA SER A 971 15.57 36.16 2.42
C SER A 971 16.38 36.21 3.71
N ASP A 972 17.53 36.82 3.66
CA ASP A 972 18.31 37.16 4.86
C ASP A 972 17.66 38.32 5.62
N ILE A 973 17.78 38.33 6.94
CA ILE A 973 17.43 39.49 7.75
C ILE A 973 18.63 40.41 7.90
N LYS A 974 18.35 41.70 8.19
CA LYS A 974 19.35 42.66 8.59
C LYS A 974 19.06 43.08 10.05
N VAL A 975 20.08 43.18 10.86
CA VAL A 975 19.93 43.61 12.27
C VAL A 975 20.78 44.86 12.54
N ILE A 976 20.11 45.96 12.80
CA ILE A 976 20.74 47.26 13.09
C ILE A 976 20.85 47.42 14.61
N VAL A 977 22.04 47.65 15.10
CA VAL A 977 22.40 47.67 16.52
C VAL A 977 23.24 48.90 16.87
N SER A 978 23.49 49.13 18.17
CA SER A 978 24.51 50.10 18.60
C SER A 978 25.93 49.56 18.44
N PRO A 979 26.94 50.42 18.32
CA PRO A 979 28.37 50.05 18.20
C PRO A 979 28.88 49.20 19.36
#